data_945423ca043a78468df2982c98b9af43
#
_entry.id   945423ca043a78468df2982c98b9af43
#
_cell.length_a   1.000
_cell.length_b   1.000
_cell.length_c   1.000
_cell.angle_alpha   90.00
_cell.angle_beta   90.00
_cell.angle_gamma   90.00
#
_symmetry.space_group_name_H-M   'P 1'
#
loop_
_entity.id
_entity.type
_entity.pdbx_description
1 polymer ?
#
loop_
_entity_poly.entity_id
_entity_poly.type
_entity_poly.pdbx_seq_one_letter_code
_entity_poly.pdbx_strand_id
1 'polypeptide(L)'
;MHPQKNAPQIDAMFLYKHRKNVHKKDATTNQISFDFNNWYTHALAQSPTFTQTMQLTGEQMAILQSQGNIKINAVAGSGKTTTLIEYARSRPPSARILYLAFNKVVKQEAAKKFAQHGLHNVQVETAHSLAFKHVVPGRGYKISPHGYKTNEIADILQLSSGGEKHAEFILASHINKFVSLFCNSTAQKVQTLDYLSTIADSKAKSFVQKHHEQLLYYTRLFLSRMDKAEIDIVHDFYLKKFQLSAPVLPYDYILFDEGQDASPAMLEVFLKQHACKVIVGDTHQQIYGWRHAVNSLEQVDFKSYLLSSSFRFGPDIARLACEVLDLKSHYATHTKVLIEGKGTSEKLQTKAVLARTNLGLLLKAIEYVTESKKIKHIYFEGNINSYTYADDGASLYDVLHLHQGRKLQIRDKLIKGMKDMKELEDYISKTEDMQLGMMVEIVKEYGGRIPHILKSIKDKHVGDEERDKAQMIFTTVHRCKGMEYDAIQLANDFISQEKLEKLNDPKNRNKPHPGKLNEEINLLYVAVTRAKKSIHLPEEFLPEGFPDSPHIHVMRNAIAEKDATDASRNHQQSHEKEKAYDVEQVRSKHSDAYKPWTPELDDELTVLYCEGVHVKDLMKHFGRTRGGILARIKKLELPELYD
;
A
#
# COMPACT_ATOMS: atom_id res chain seq x y z
N MET A 1 2.25 -42.97 43.12
CA MET A 1 1.01 -43.68 42.77
C MET A 1 0.49 -43.17 41.44
N HIS A 2 0.73 -43.94 40.39
CA HIS A 2 0.13 -43.79 39.05
C HIS A 2 -1.31 -44.30 39.07
N PRO A 3 -2.17 -43.85 38.12
CA PRO A 3 -2.44 -44.77 37.05
C PRO A 3 -2.40 -44.19 35.62
N GLN A 4 -1.83 -45.02 34.74
CA GLN A 4 -1.94 -45.01 33.30
C GLN A 4 -3.41 -45.08 32.82
N LYS A 5 -3.73 -44.46 31.69
CA LYS A 5 -4.85 -44.83 30.82
C LYS A 5 -4.41 -44.84 29.34
N ASN A 6 -4.56 -46.01 28.79
CA ASN A 6 -4.36 -46.56 27.46
C ASN A 6 -4.81 -45.71 26.28
N ALA A 7 -3.96 -45.63 25.24
CA ALA A 7 -4.30 -45.36 23.87
C ALA A 7 -4.50 -46.69 23.11
N PRO A 8 -5.45 -46.80 22.17
CA PRO A 8 -5.59 -48.00 21.36
C PRO A 8 -4.58 -48.04 20.21
N GLN A 9 -3.83 -49.11 20.15
CA GLN A 9 -3.05 -49.55 18.98
C GLN A 9 -4.00 -49.86 17.83
N ILE A 10 -3.77 -49.22 16.67
CA ILE A 10 -4.39 -49.64 15.40
C ILE A 10 -3.36 -50.44 14.63
N ASP A 11 -3.77 -51.68 14.33
CA ASP A 11 -3.01 -52.76 13.72
C ASP A 11 -2.43 -52.39 12.34
N ALA A 12 -1.13 -52.60 12.21
CA ALA A 12 -0.35 -52.40 10.97
C ALA A 12 -0.51 -53.59 9.96
N MET A 13 -1.59 -54.33 10.03
CA MET A 13 -1.73 -55.61 9.28
C MET A 13 -2.66 -55.54 8.05
N PHE A 14 -3.22 -54.36 7.70
CA PHE A 14 -4.18 -54.26 6.57
C PHE A 14 -3.57 -53.74 5.26
N LEU A 15 -2.28 -53.37 5.23
CA LEU A 15 -1.65 -52.75 4.05
C LEU A 15 -0.75 -53.71 3.22
N TYR A 16 -0.72 -55.02 3.53
CA TYR A 16 0.20 -55.95 2.84
C TYR A 16 -0.46 -56.96 1.90
N LYS A 17 -1.76 -56.90 1.66
CA LYS A 17 -2.46 -57.93 0.85
C LYS A 17 -2.92 -57.53 -0.56
N HIS A 18 -2.59 -56.35 -1.06
CA HIS A 18 -2.99 -55.93 -2.44
C HIS A 18 -1.81 -55.66 -3.38
N ARG A 19 -0.63 -56.24 -3.14
CA ARG A 19 0.54 -56.04 -4.01
C ARG A 19 1.03 -57.31 -4.73
N LYS A 20 0.14 -58.21 -5.12
CA LYS A 20 0.47 -59.30 -6.05
C LYS A 20 -0.74 -59.62 -6.89
N ASN A 21 -0.86 -59.03 -8.05
CA ASN A 21 -1.48 -59.53 -9.28
C ASN A 21 -1.72 -58.41 -10.30
N VAL A 22 -0.66 -57.88 -10.88
CA VAL A 22 -0.72 -57.29 -12.25
C VAL A 22 0.68 -57.48 -12.85
N HIS A 23 0.89 -58.62 -13.48
CA HIS A 23 1.88 -58.74 -14.54
C HIS A 23 1.31 -59.61 -15.66
N LYS A 24 1.36 -59.02 -16.86
CA LYS A 24 1.12 -59.54 -18.22
C LYS A 24 -0.32 -59.42 -18.73
N LYS A 25 -0.56 -58.42 -19.60
CA LYS A 25 -0.81 -58.59 -21.03
C LYS A 25 -1.13 -57.28 -21.75
N ASP A 26 -0.46 -57.13 -22.87
CA ASP A 26 -0.86 -56.53 -24.14
C ASP A 26 -0.99 -54.97 -24.27
N ALA A 27 -0.01 -54.48 -25.02
CA ALA A 27 -0.06 -53.19 -25.70
C ALA A 27 -1.22 -53.12 -26.71
N THR A 28 -2.24 -52.35 -26.39
CA THR A 28 -3.14 -51.75 -27.35
C THR A 28 -3.54 -50.38 -26.83
N THR A 29 -3.23 -49.37 -27.62
CA THR A 29 -3.55 -47.96 -27.43
C THR A 29 -5.06 -47.77 -27.28
N ASN A 30 -5.56 -47.69 -26.07
CA ASN A 30 -6.88 -47.13 -25.78
C ASN A 30 -6.67 -45.81 -25.05
N GLN A 31 -6.94 -44.72 -25.75
CA GLN A 31 -7.20 -43.42 -25.13
C GLN A 31 -8.42 -43.61 -24.20
N ILE A 32 -8.17 -43.83 -22.93
CA ILE A 32 -9.20 -43.76 -21.89
C ILE A 32 -9.45 -42.26 -21.72
N SER A 33 -10.52 -41.75 -22.32
CA SER A 33 -11.05 -40.45 -21.97
C SER A 33 -11.49 -40.51 -20.51
N PHE A 34 -10.71 -39.88 -19.64
CA PHE A 34 -11.02 -39.79 -18.22
C PHE A 34 -12.25 -38.89 -18.08
N ASP A 35 -13.38 -39.44 -17.72
CA ASP A 35 -14.59 -38.67 -17.48
C ASP A 35 -14.47 -37.93 -16.15
N PHE A 36 -13.95 -36.69 -16.25
CA PHE A 36 -13.70 -35.80 -15.13
C PHE A 36 -14.97 -35.51 -14.31
N ASN A 37 -16.13 -35.42 -14.97
CA ASN A 37 -17.40 -35.19 -14.29
C ASN A 37 -17.79 -36.39 -13.41
N ASN A 38 -17.53 -37.60 -13.88
CA ASN A 38 -17.83 -38.82 -13.13
C ASN A 38 -16.87 -39.05 -11.96
N TRP A 39 -15.59 -38.68 -12.14
CA TRP A 39 -14.60 -38.77 -11.07
C TRP A 39 -14.84 -37.69 -9.98
N TYR A 40 -15.19 -36.46 -10.39
CA TYR A 40 -15.44 -35.36 -9.46
C TYR A 40 -16.69 -35.60 -8.60
N THR A 41 -17.77 -36.14 -9.20
CA THR A 41 -18.97 -36.55 -8.46
C THR A 41 -18.73 -37.75 -7.56
N HIS A 42 -17.88 -38.71 -7.96
CA HIS A 42 -17.51 -39.86 -7.12
C HIS A 42 -16.57 -39.49 -5.97
N ALA A 43 -15.65 -38.55 -6.19
CA ALA A 43 -14.75 -38.06 -5.15
C ALA A 43 -15.51 -37.23 -4.09
N LEU A 44 -16.54 -36.47 -4.48
CA LEU A 44 -17.42 -35.76 -3.56
C LEU A 44 -18.33 -36.69 -2.73
N ALA A 45 -18.74 -37.82 -3.29
CA ALA A 45 -19.61 -38.78 -2.61
C ALA A 45 -18.91 -39.61 -1.49
N GLN A 46 -17.58 -39.64 -1.44
CA GLN A 46 -16.80 -40.40 -0.46
C GLN A 46 -16.21 -39.58 0.68
N SER A 47 -16.50 -38.25 0.77
CA SER A 47 -16.05 -37.41 1.87
C SER A 47 -17.13 -37.34 2.96
N PRO A 48 -16.87 -37.76 4.21
CA PRO A 48 -17.83 -37.59 5.29
C PRO A 48 -17.94 -36.12 5.69
N THR A 49 -19.14 -35.58 5.60
CA THR A 49 -19.64 -34.31 6.17
C THR A 49 -18.96 -33.00 5.75
N PHE A 50 -19.35 -32.48 4.57
CA PHE A 50 -19.45 -31.03 4.36
C PHE A 50 -20.72 -30.74 3.55
N THR A 51 -21.78 -30.37 4.24
CA THR A 51 -23.07 -29.94 3.67
C THR A 51 -23.05 -28.45 3.42
N GLN A 52 -22.47 -28.08 2.31
CA GLN A 52 -22.83 -26.98 1.40
C GLN A 52 -21.96 -27.14 0.16
N THR A 53 -22.53 -27.69 -0.90
CA THR A 53 -21.88 -27.75 -2.21
C THR A 53 -21.70 -26.31 -2.70
N MET A 54 -20.48 -25.76 -2.52
CA MET A 54 -20.09 -24.50 -3.09
C MET A 54 -20.17 -24.63 -4.62
N GLN A 55 -21.14 -23.96 -5.25
CA GLN A 55 -21.24 -23.96 -6.71
C GLN A 55 -20.09 -23.11 -7.28
N LEU A 56 -19.16 -23.79 -7.96
CA LEU A 56 -18.11 -23.12 -8.71
C LEU A 56 -18.68 -22.44 -9.96
N THR A 57 -18.13 -21.28 -10.30
CA THR A 57 -18.48 -20.59 -11.55
C THR A 57 -17.95 -21.33 -12.77
N GLY A 58 -18.50 -21.04 -13.96
CA GLY A 58 -17.98 -21.59 -15.21
C GLY A 58 -16.50 -21.26 -15.44
N GLU A 59 -16.05 -20.04 -15.05
CA GLU A 59 -14.65 -19.63 -15.11
C GLU A 59 -13.77 -20.50 -14.19
N GLN A 60 -14.21 -20.74 -12.95
CA GLN A 60 -13.51 -21.61 -12.01
C GLN A 60 -13.43 -23.05 -12.55
N MET A 61 -14.52 -23.59 -13.08
CA MET A 61 -14.51 -24.94 -13.67
C MET A 61 -13.55 -25.05 -14.86
N ALA A 62 -13.49 -24.04 -15.73
CA ALA A 62 -12.54 -24.00 -16.84
C ALA A 62 -11.07 -24.03 -16.37
N ILE A 63 -10.79 -23.35 -15.25
CA ILE A 63 -9.46 -23.35 -14.61
C ILE A 63 -9.13 -24.75 -14.07
N LEU A 64 -10.04 -25.42 -13.39
CA LEU A 64 -9.84 -26.76 -12.85
C LEU A 64 -9.53 -27.79 -13.94
N GLN A 65 -10.16 -27.65 -15.10
CA GLN A 65 -9.98 -28.52 -16.26
C GLN A 65 -8.74 -28.17 -17.10
N SER A 66 -8.05 -27.07 -16.76
CA SER A 66 -6.89 -26.61 -17.51
C SER A 66 -5.70 -27.58 -17.43
N GLN A 67 -4.88 -27.56 -18.48
CA GLN A 67 -3.65 -28.33 -18.58
C GLN A 67 -2.48 -27.41 -18.90
N GLY A 68 -1.27 -27.79 -18.48
CA GLY A 68 -0.05 -27.04 -18.70
C GLY A 68 0.04 -25.76 -17.87
N ASN A 69 0.90 -24.85 -18.31
CA ASN A 69 1.12 -23.58 -17.62
C ASN A 69 -0.04 -22.61 -17.89
N ILE A 70 -0.57 -22.02 -16.83
CA ILE A 70 -1.70 -21.07 -16.92
C ILE A 70 -1.45 -19.81 -16.09
N LYS A 71 -2.04 -18.70 -16.56
CA LYS A 71 -2.17 -17.46 -15.79
C LYS A 71 -3.65 -17.13 -15.57
N ILE A 72 -3.97 -16.70 -14.36
CA ILE A 72 -5.34 -16.40 -13.93
C ILE A 72 -5.38 -14.93 -13.51
N ASN A 73 -6.03 -14.08 -14.31
CA ASN A 73 -6.30 -12.70 -13.93
C ASN A 73 -7.62 -12.65 -13.17
N ALA A 74 -7.58 -12.30 -11.90
CA ALA A 74 -8.66 -12.52 -10.97
C ALA A 74 -8.98 -11.23 -10.21
N VAL A 75 -10.15 -10.65 -10.45
CA VAL A 75 -10.58 -9.41 -9.79
C VAL A 75 -10.65 -9.56 -8.26
N ALA A 76 -10.70 -8.43 -7.57
CA ALA A 76 -10.83 -8.39 -6.11
C ALA A 76 -12.07 -9.18 -5.63
N GLY A 77 -11.89 -10.08 -4.66
CA GLY A 77 -12.99 -10.87 -4.10
C GLY A 77 -13.51 -12.01 -4.97
N SER A 78 -12.79 -12.39 -6.05
CA SER A 78 -13.25 -13.43 -6.99
C SER A 78 -13.05 -14.88 -6.53
N GLY A 79 -12.58 -15.10 -5.29
CA GLY A 79 -12.35 -16.43 -4.76
C GLY A 79 -11.06 -17.09 -5.26
N LYS A 80 -10.00 -16.31 -5.55
CA LYS A 80 -8.66 -16.82 -5.95
C LYS A 80 -8.21 -18.01 -5.14
N THR A 81 -8.15 -17.86 -3.82
CA THR A 81 -7.66 -18.92 -2.91
C THR A 81 -8.53 -20.18 -2.98
N THR A 82 -9.86 -20.02 -3.03
CA THR A 82 -10.81 -21.13 -3.21
C THR A 82 -10.54 -21.86 -4.52
N THR A 83 -10.37 -21.12 -5.61
CA THR A 83 -10.07 -21.72 -6.93
C THR A 83 -8.76 -22.49 -6.91
N LEU A 84 -7.71 -21.96 -6.25
CA LEU A 84 -6.43 -22.67 -6.14
C LEU A 84 -6.50 -23.91 -5.24
N ILE A 85 -7.34 -23.91 -4.19
CA ILE A 85 -7.59 -25.08 -3.35
C ILE A 85 -8.28 -26.18 -4.19
N GLU A 86 -9.33 -25.83 -4.92
CA GLU A 86 -10.05 -26.78 -5.78
C GLU A 86 -9.16 -27.26 -6.95
N TYR A 87 -8.33 -26.34 -7.52
CA TYR A 87 -7.33 -26.73 -8.52
C TYR A 87 -6.35 -27.78 -7.95
N ALA A 88 -5.81 -27.56 -6.76
CA ALA A 88 -4.92 -28.53 -6.11
C ALA A 88 -5.63 -29.87 -5.83
N ARG A 89 -6.90 -29.82 -5.39
CA ARG A 89 -7.73 -31.00 -5.15
C ARG A 89 -7.96 -31.81 -6.42
N SER A 90 -8.09 -31.15 -7.57
CA SER A 90 -8.30 -31.82 -8.87
C SER A 90 -7.02 -32.45 -9.46
N ARG A 91 -5.86 -32.26 -8.84
CA ARG A 91 -4.60 -32.88 -9.27
C ARG A 91 -4.43 -34.27 -8.65
N PRO A 92 -3.54 -35.13 -9.21
CA PRO A 92 -3.30 -36.44 -8.63
C PRO A 92 -2.92 -36.38 -7.14
N PRO A 93 -3.45 -37.21 -6.26
CA PRO A 93 -3.13 -37.18 -4.83
C PRO A 93 -1.63 -37.41 -4.52
N SER A 94 -0.89 -38.04 -5.42
CA SER A 94 0.55 -38.26 -5.33
C SER A 94 1.38 -37.04 -5.78
N ALA A 95 0.76 -36.04 -6.42
CA ALA A 95 1.47 -34.88 -6.92
C ALA A 95 2.00 -34.02 -5.77
N ARG A 96 3.24 -33.57 -5.87
CA ARG A 96 3.87 -32.63 -4.93
C ARG A 96 3.57 -31.21 -5.40
N ILE A 97 2.85 -30.47 -4.61
CA ILE A 97 2.39 -29.13 -4.96
C ILE A 97 3.06 -28.11 -4.05
N LEU A 98 3.67 -27.07 -4.62
CA LEU A 98 4.14 -25.89 -3.90
C LEU A 98 3.15 -24.75 -4.10
N TYR A 99 2.66 -24.17 -2.99
CA TYR A 99 1.91 -22.93 -3.00
C TYR A 99 2.81 -21.81 -2.50
N LEU A 100 3.04 -20.79 -3.34
CA LEU A 100 3.82 -19.61 -3.01
C LEU A 100 2.88 -18.48 -2.61
N ALA A 101 2.88 -18.18 -1.32
CA ALA A 101 2.11 -17.10 -0.71
C ALA A 101 2.90 -15.78 -0.73
N PHE A 102 2.20 -14.67 -0.83
CA PHE A 102 2.82 -13.34 -0.84
C PHE A 102 3.54 -13.00 0.49
N ASN A 103 2.92 -13.27 1.64
CA ASN A 103 3.47 -12.95 2.95
C ASN A 103 3.21 -14.04 4.00
N LYS A 104 3.75 -13.84 5.22
CA LYS A 104 3.65 -14.82 6.32
C LYS A 104 2.20 -15.07 6.77
N VAL A 105 1.36 -14.04 6.80
CA VAL A 105 -0.04 -14.15 7.23
C VAL A 105 -0.83 -14.97 6.21
N VAL A 106 -0.72 -14.65 4.94
CA VAL A 106 -1.35 -15.41 3.83
C VAL A 106 -0.84 -16.85 3.80
N LYS A 107 0.46 -17.07 4.03
CA LYS A 107 1.04 -18.41 4.15
C LYS A 107 0.35 -19.24 5.25
N GLN A 108 0.19 -18.68 6.45
CA GLN A 108 -0.42 -19.35 7.58
C GLN A 108 -1.90 -19.67 7.32
N GLU A 109 -2.62 -18.73 6.76
CA GLU A 109 -4.04 -18.91 6.41
C GLU A 109 -4.21 -19.96 5.31
N ALA A 110 -3.42 -19.89 4.24
CA ALA A 110 -3.45 -20.88 3.16
C ALA A 110 -3.10 -22.27 3.67
N ALA A 111 -2.06 -22.42 4.47
CA ALA A 111 -1.68 -23.71 5.07
C ALA A 111 -2.82 -24.32 5.91
N LYS A 112 -3.50 -23.50 6.72
CA LYS A 112 -4.68 -23.91 7.49
C LYS A 112 -5.81 -24.38 6.56
N LYS A 113 -6.10 -23.62 5.50
CA LYS A 113 -7.17 -23.95 4.54
C LYS A 113 -6.85 -25.27 3.78
N PHE A 114 -5.63 -25.44 3.27
CA PHE A 114 -5.23 -26.68 2.59
C PHE A 114 -5.34 -27.89 3.53
N ALA A 115 -4.88 -27.77 4.78
CA ALA A 115 -5.01 -28.84 5.79
C ALA A 115 -6.47 -29.18 6.11
N GLN A 116 -7.35 -28.17 6.26
CA GLN A 116 -8.80 -28.38 6.48
C GLN A 116 -9.47 -29.11 5.32
N HIS A 117 -8.93 -28.98 4.11
CA HIS A 117 -9.42 -29.70 2.92
C HIS A 117 -8.71 -31.05 2.68
N GLY A 118 -7.87 -31.52 3.63
CA GLY A 118 -7.15 -32.77 3.52
C GLY A 118 -6.02 -32.80 2.48
N LEU A 119 -5.56 -31.64 2.01
CA LEU A 119 -4.54 -31.52 0.96
C LEU A 119 -3.14 -31.48 1.57
N HIS A 120 -2.70 -32.60 2.14
CA HIS A 120 -1.40 -32.72 2.80
C HIS A 120 -0.20 -32.79 1.83
N ASN A 121 -0.46 -32.96 0.54
CA ASN A 121 0.52 -32.93 -0.54
C ASN A 121 0.86 -31.52 -1.02
N VAL A 122 0.25 -30.47 -0.43
CA VAL A 122 0.53 -29.07 -0.72
C VAL A 122 1.46 -28.50 0.34
N GLN A 123 2.67 -28.11 -0.07
CA GLN A 123 3.58 -27.34 0.77
C GLN A 123 3.36 -25.84 0.55
N VAL A 124 3.12 -25.10 1.63
CA VAL A 124 2.87 -23.65 1.56
C VAL A 124 4.11 -22.89 2.04
N GLU A 125 4.65 -22.01 1.18
CA GLU A 125 5.83 -21.20 1.46
C GLU A 125 5.63 -19.75 0.98
N THR A 126 6.41 -18.81 1.53
CA THR A 126 6.66 -17.54 0.87
C THR A 126 7.94 -17.64 0.06
N ALA A 127 8.14 -16.75 -0.94
CA ALA A 127 9.39 -16.70 -1.69
C ALA A 127 10.61 -16.61 -0.77
N HIS A 128 10.54 -15.73 0.24
CA HIS A 128 11.62 -15.59 1.22
C HIS A 128 11.78 -16.80 2.13
N SER A 129 10.70 -17.46 2.60
CA SER A 129 10.85 -18.66 3.44
C SER A 129 11.43 -19.84 2.67
N LEU A 130 11.10 -19.95 1.39
CA LEU A 130 11.68 -20.96 0.50
C LEU A 130 13.18 -20.70 0.28
N ALA A 131 13.54 -19.46 -0.09
CA ALA A 131 14.93 -19.05 -0.28
C ALA A 131 15.76 -19.20 1.00
N PHE A 132 15.20 -18.84 2.16
CA PHE A 132 15.85 -19.00 3.46
C PHE A 132 16.29 -20.47 3.69
N LYS A 133 15.37 -21.41 3.50
CA LYS A 133 15.62 -22.85 3.70
C LYS A 133 16.76 -23.40 2.84
N HIS A 134 16.96 -22.82 1.65
CA HIS A 134 17.99 -23.27 0.71
C HIS A 134 19.33 -22.56 0.88
N VAL A 135 19.32 -21.33 1.39
CA VAL A 135 20.52 -20.49 1.36
C VAL A 135 21.15 -20.33 2.75
N VAL A 136 20.35 -20.15 3.80
CA VAL A 136 20.88 -19.71 5.10
C VAL A 136 21.47 -20.85 5.94
N PRO A 137 20.83 -22.05 6.04
CA PRO A 137 21.34 -23.13 6.90
C PRO A 137 22.78 -23.54 6.54
N GLY A 138 23.63 -23.68 7.54
CA GLY A 138 25.01 -24.18 7.40
C GLY A 138 26.03 -23.17 6.86
N ARG A 139 25.65 -21.91 6.59
CA ARG A 139 26.55 -20.89 6.02
C ARG A 139 27.02 -19.83 7.00
N GLY A 140 26.64 -19.93 8.26
CA GLY A 140 27.04 -18.94 9.28
C GLY A 140 26.36 -17.56 9.16
N TYR A 141 25.37 -17.42 8.26
CA TYR A 141 24.65 -16.16 8.08
C TYR A 141 23.80 -15.83 9.29
N LYS A 142 23.89 -14.58 9.74
CA LYS A 142 22.94 -13.94 10.66
C LYS A 142 22.06 -12.99 9.86
N ILE A 143 20.81 -12.80 10.28
CA ILE A 143 19.85 -11.94 9.57
C ILE A 143 19.66 -10.65 10.33
N SER A 144 19.80 -9.52 9.64
CA SER A 144 19.31 -8.23 10.08
C SER A 144 17.81 -8.13 9.81
N PRO A 145 16.92 -8.24 10.81
CA PRO A 145 15.48 -8.35 10.59
C PRO A 145 14.86 -7.07 10.02
N HIS A 146 15.47 -5.92 10.28
CA HIS A 146 15.00 -4.60 9.83
C HIS A 146 15.85 -4.00 8.71
N GLY A 147 16.83 -4.74 8.20
CA GLY A 147 17.83 -4.22 7.27
C GLY A 147 18.84 -3.31 7.98
N TYR A 148 19.43 -2.39 7.25
CA TYR A 148 20.44 -1.46 7.75
C TYR A 148 19.95 -0.02 7.65
N LYS A 149 20.19 0.76 8.70
CA LYS A 149 20.02 2.22 8.67
C LYS A 149 21.14 2.88 7.87
N THR A 150 20.88 4.05 7.35
CA THR A 150 21.85 4.80 6.53
C THR A 150 23.17 5.06 7.28
N ASN A 151 23.10 5.41 8.56
CA ASN A 151 24.30 5.61 9.39
C ASN A 151 25.08 4.31 9.64
N GLU A 152 24.40 3.18 9.80
CA GLU A 152 25.07 1.88 9.99
C GLU A 152 25.83 1.46 8.71
N ILE A 153 25.26 1.69 7.53
CA ILE A 153 25.95 1.44 6.26
C ILE A 153 27.17 2.36 6.12
N ALA A 154 27.03 3.64 6.48
CA ALA A 154 28.15 4.58 6.46
C ALA A 154 29.28 4.15 7.39
N ASP A 155 28.95 3.73 8.61
CA ASP A 155 29.90 3.24 9.60
C ASP A 155 30.58 1.92 9.14
N ILE A 156 29.78 0.93 8.67
CA ILE A 156 30.27 -0.36 8.16
C ILE A 156 31.27 -0.17 7.01
N LEU A 157 30.96 0.72 6.07
CA LEU A 157 31.75 0.95 4.87
C LEU A 157 32.82 2.03 5.07
N GLN A 158 32.86 2.68 6.24
CA GLN A 158 33.76 3.78 6.57
C GLN A 158 33.70 4.91 5.52
N LEU A 159 32.46 5.28 5.14
CA LEU A 159 32.25 6.34 4.17
C LEU A 159 32.64 7.70 4.76
N SER A 160 33.19 8.56 3.93
CA SER A 160 33.56 9.92 4.31
C SER A 160 32.88 10.96 3.43
N SER A 161 32.64 12.15 3.95
CA SER A 161 31.95 13.23 3.26
C SER A 161 32.70 13.78 2.03
N GLY A 162 34.01 13.55 1.93
CA GLY A 162 34.81 14.01 0.79
C GLY A 162 34.71 15.52 0.51
N GLY A 163 34.30 16.32 1.51
CA GLY A 163 34.12 17.78 1.41
C GLY A 163 32.69 18.21 1.00
N GLU A 164 31.80 17.31 0.64
CA GLU A 164 30.38 17.60 0.44
C GLU A 164 29.59 17.21 1.70
N LYS A 165 28.75 18.11 2.19
CA LYS A 165 27.96 17.88 3.42
C LYS A 165 27.07 16.64 3.29
N HIS A 166 27.13 15.78 4.30
CA HIS A 166 26.33 14.55 4.42
C HIS A 166 26.51 13.56 3.26
N ALA A 167 27.57 13.69 2.46
CA ALA A 167 27.81 12.81 1.30
C ALA A 167 27.91 11.34 1.71
N GLU A 168 28.47 11.04 2.90
CA GLU A 168 28.54 9.69 3.47
C GLU A 168 27.15 9.07 3.67
N PHE A 169 26.19 9.84 4.15
CA PHE A 169 24.82 9.37 4.36
C PHE A 169 24.02 9.31 3.05
N ILE A 170 24.21 10.28 2.14
CA ILE A 170 23.58 10.26 0.82
C ILE A 170 24.08 9.03 0.04
N LEU A 171 25.38 8.79 0.06
CA LEU A 171 25.98 7.62 -0.60
C LEU A 171 25.47 6.31 0.03
N ALA A 172 25.43 6.23 1.37
CA ALA A 172 24.88 5.07 2.09
C ALA A 172 23.41 4.78 1.74
N SER A 173 22.58 5.82 1.62
CA SER A 173 21.19 5.69 1.19
C SER A 173 21.09 5.11 -0.21
N HIS A 174 21.88 5.61 -1.16
CA HIS A 174 21.91 5.08 -2.52
C HIS A 174 22.50 3.67 -2.61
N ILE A 175 23.50 3.33 -1.78
CA ILE A 175 24.03 1.96 -1.68
C ILE A 175 22.90 1.01 -1.25
N ASN A 176 22.14 1.36 -0.22
CA ASN A 176 21.04 0.54 0.26
C ASN A 176 19.97 0.31 -0.83
N LYS A 177 19.59 1.38 -1.53
CA LYS A 177 18.65 1.31 -2.67
C LYS A 177 19.20 0.46 -3.82
N PHE A 178 20.48 0.60 -4.15
CA PHE A 178 21.09 -0.17 -5.23
C PHE A 178 21.23 -1.67 -4.87
N VAL A 179 21.55 -1.98 -3.60
CA VAL A 179 21.52 -3.36 -3.08
C VAL A 179 20.12 -3.95 -3.23
N SER A 180 19.09 -3.20 -2.84
CA SER A 180 17.69 -3.65 -2.98
C SER A 180 17.31 -3.88 -4.45
N LEU A 181 17.65 -2.95 -5.35
CA LEU A 181 17.44 -3.11 -6.79
C LEU A 181 18.12 -4.38 -7.33
N PHE A 182 19.41 -4.58 -7.01
CA PHE A 182 20.13 -5.77 -7.44
C PHE A 182 19.51 -7.06 -6.91
N CYS A 183 19.21 -7.10 -5.63
CA CYS A 183 18.66 -8.30 -4.99
C CYS A 183 17.30 -8.71 -5.56
N ASN A 184 16.49 -7.75 -6.00
CA ASN A 184 15.18 -8.01 -6.58
C ASN A 184 15.19 -8.17 -8.11
N SER A 185 16.31 -7.87 -8.79
CA SER A 185 16.46 -7.98 -10.25
C SER A 185 16.83 -9.39 -10.72
N THR A 186 16.79 -9.62 -12.03
CA THR A 186 17.32 -10.84 -12.67
C THR A 186 18.83 -10.75 -12.96
N ALA A 187 19.44 -9.59 -12.76
CA ALA A 187 20.85 -9.36 -13.08
C ALA A 187 21.79 -10.30 -12.34
N GLN A 188 22.79 -10.83 -13.02
CA GLN A 188 23.81 -11.70 -12.44
C GLN A 188 24.91 -10.90 -11.72
N LYS A 189 25.11 -9.64 -12.11
CA LYS A 189 26.16 -8.76 -11.59
C LYS A 189 25.59 -7.35 -11.38
N VAL A 190 26.03 -6.64 -10.32
CA VAL A 190 25.56 -5.29 -9.99
C VAL A 190 25.82 -4.30 -11.14
N GLN A 191 27.00 -4.38 -11.76
CA GLN A 191 27.42 -3.44 -12.81
C GLN A 191 26.63 -3.55 -14.12
N THR A 192 25.76 -4.53 -14.27
CA THR A 192 24.90 -4.65 -15.47
C THR A 192 23.58 -3.89 -15.31
N LEU A 193 23.32 -3.31 -14.13
CA LEU A 193 22.12 -2.56 -13.86
C LEU A 193 22.33 -1.06 -14.07
N ASP A 194 21.40 -0.43 -14.73
CA ASP A 194 21.31 1.02 -14.84
C ASP A 194 20.55 1.58 -13.63
N TYR A 195 21.29 1.81 -12.52
CA TYR A 195 20.72 2.41 -11.32
C TYR A 195 20.27 3.85 -11.54
N LEU A 196 20.97 4.59 -12.42
CA LEU A 196 20.70 6.01 -12.65
C LEU A 196 19.32 6.25 -13.28
N SER A 197 18.84 5.32 -14.10
CA SER A 197 17.49 5.41 -14.68
C SER A 197 16.36 5.29 -13.66
N THR A 198 16.63 4.76 -12.47
CA THR A 198 15.64 4.61 -11.39
C THR A 198 15.43 5.88 -10.57
N ILE A 199 16.29 6.89 -10.74
CA ILE A 199 16.30 8.13 -9.97
C ILE A 199 15.47 9.19 -10.68
N ALA A 200 14.48 9.75 -9.98
CA ALA A 200 13.59 10.78 -10.53
C ALA A 200 14.03 12.21 -10.19
N ASP A 201 14.51 12.46 -8.97
CA ASP A 201 14.94 13.80 -8.54
C ASP A 201 16.24 14.22 -9.24
N SER A 202 16.28 15.45 -9.75
CA SER A 202 17.43 15.99 -10.48
C SER A 202 18.69 16.14 -9.64
N LYS A 203 18.55 16.49 -8.34
CA LYS A 203 19.68 16.62 -7.40
C LYS A 203 20.24 15.25 -7.04
N ALA A 204 19.35 14.27 -6.77
CA ALA A 204 19.74 12.89 -6.54
C ALA A 204 20.47 12.33 -7.76
N LYS A 205 19.93 12.56 -8.95
CA LYS A 205 20.54 12.13 -10.21
C LYS A 205 21.93 12.71 -10.43
N SER A 206 22.09 14.02 -10.19
CA SER A 206 23.37 14.71 -10.28
C SER A 206 24.40 14.17 -9.28
N PHE A 207 23.96 13.93 -8.02
CA PHE A 207 24.83 13.36 -6.99
C PHE A 207 25.31 11.94 -7.40
N VAL A 208 24.39 11.08 -7.83
CA VAL A 208 24.73 9.71 -8.21
C VAL A 208 25.62 9.66 -9.46
N GLN A 209 25.39 10.54 -10.45
CA GLN A 209 26.28 10.65 -11.60
C GLN A 209 27.71 11.01 -11.19
N LYS A 210 27.87 12.00 -10.30
CA LYS A 210 29.18 12.44 -9.79
C LYS A 210 29.91 11.33 -9.02
N HIS A 211 29.17 10.51 -8.26
CA HIS A 211 29.73 9.48 -7.36
C HIS A 211 29.53 8.04 -7.87
N HIS A 212 29.24 7.86 -9.17
CA HIS A 212 28.82 6.56 -9.74
C HIS A 212 29.81 5.42 -9.45
N GLU A 213 31.10 5.63 -9.70
CA GLU A 213 32.13 4.61 -9.47
C GLU A 213 32.26 4.23 -7.98
N GLN A 214 32.17 5.22 -7.09
CA GLN A 214 32.19 4.98 -5.65
C GLN A 214 30.95 4.20 -5.22
N LEU A 215 29.76 4.58 -5.72
CA LEU A 215 28.52 3.90 -5.43
C LEU A 215 28.59 2.43 -5.87
N LEU A 216 29.05 2.16 -7.08
CA LEU A 216 29.21 0.81 -7.60
C LEU A 216 30.21 0.00 -6.76
N TYR A 217 31.36 0.58 -6.43
CA TYR A 217 32.39 -0.06 -5.61
C TYR A 217 31.84 -0.44 -4.22
N TYR A 218 31.26 0.51 -3.49
CA TYR A 218 30.76 0.26 -2.16
C TYR A 218 29.53 -0.65 -2.12
N THR A 219 28.67 -0.60 -3.11
CA THR A 219 27.55 -1.55 -3.27
C THR A 219 28.07 -2.99 -3.38
N ARG A 220 29.09 -3.21 -4.20
CA ARG A 220 29.72 -4.53 -4.35
C ARG A 220 30.45 -4.96 -3.08
N LEU A 221 31.14 -4.04 -2.39
CA LEU A 221 31.82 -4.31 -1.14
C LEU A 221 30.83 -4.72 -0.04
N PHE A 222 29.69 -4.01 0.06
CA PHE A 222 28.65 -4.30 1.04
C PHE A 222 28.03 -5.69 0.81
N LEU A 223 27.71 -6.02 -0.42
CA LEU A 223 27.23 -7.36 -0.82
C LEU A 223 28.29 -8.45 -0.55
N SER A 224 29.58 -8.17 -0.80
CA SER A 224 30.66 -9.11 -0.53
C SER A 224 30.84 -9.39 0.96
N ARG A 225 30.70 -8.38 1.82
CA ARG A 225 30.74 -8.56 3.29
C ARG A 225 29.58 -9.42 3.79
N MET A 226 28.36 -9.22 3.24
CA MET A 226 27.22 -10.12 3.50
C MET A 226 27.51 -11.54 3.04
N ASP A 227 28.09 -11.71 1.85
CA ASP A 227 28.37 -13.05 1.28
C ASP A 227 29.41 -13.83 2.09
N LYS A 228 30.36 -13.14 2.70
CA LYS A 228 31.36 -13.72 3.59
C LYS A 228 30.90 -13.87 5.05
N ALA A 229 29.65 -13.51 5.36
CA ALA A 229 29.10 -13.45 6.72
C ALA A 229 29.92 -12.55 7.68
N GLU A 230 30.63 -11.53 7.14
CA GLU A 230 31.33 -10.50 7.92
C GLU A 230 30.34 -9.52 8.57
N ILE A 231 29.17 -9.37 7.97
CA ILE A 231 28.03 -8.60 8.48
C ILE A 231 26.74 -9.39 8.30
N ASP A 232 25.71 -9.02 9.03
CA ASP A 232 24.41 -9.66 8.93
C ASP A 232 23.82 -9.47 7.52
N ILE A 233 23.07 -10.48 7.02
CA ILE A 233 22.44 -10.44 5.70
C ILE A 233 21.02 -9.88 5.79
N VAL A 234 20.60 -9.14 4.77
CA VAL A 234 19.21 -8.69 4.63
C VAL A 234 18.34 -9.75 3.95
N HIS A 235 17.03 -9.66 4.10
CA HIS A 235 16.09 -10.63 3.53
C HIS A 235 16.21 -10.77 2.00
N ASP A 236 16.37 -9.67 1.29
CA ASP A 236 16.50 -9.69 -0.18
C ASP A 236 17.82 -10.33 -0.63
N PHE A 237 18.87 -10.31 0.22
CA PHE A 237 20.15 -10.90 -0.12
C PHE A 237 20.06 -12.43 -0.29
N TYR A 238 19.44 -13.14 0.64
CA TYR A 238 19.33 -14.60 0.47
C TYR A 238 18.33 -15.00 -0.61
N LEU A 239 17.31 -14.15 -0.91
CA LEU A 239 16.45 -14.34 -2.08
C LEU A 239 17.29 -14.22 -3.38
N LYS A 240 18.20 -13.23 -3.46
CA LYS A 240 19.13 -13.10 -4.58
C LYS A 240 20.06 -14.27 -4.72
N LYS A 241 20.66 -14.73 -3.62
CA LYS A 241 21.53 -15.94 -3.62
C LYS A 241 20.77 -17.18 -4.10
N PHE A 242 19.50 -17.31 -3.72
CA PHE A 242 18.63 -18.36 -4.18
C PHE A 242 18.39 -18.29 -5.69
N GLN A 243 18.07 -17.10 -6.22
CA GLN A 243 17.91 -16.89 -7.67
C GLN A 243 19.21 -17.21 -8.42
N LEU A 244 20.37 -16.73 -7.95
CA LEU A 244 21.66 -16.97 -8.58
C LEU A 244 22.08 -18.45 -8.57
N SER A 245 21.62 -19.23 -7.58
CA SER A 245 21.90 -20.68 -7.53
C SER A 245 21.09 -21.50 -8.53
N ALA A 246 20.11 -20.88 -9.22
CA ALA A 246 19.22 -21.52 -10.17
C ALA A 246 18.65 -22.87 -9.67
N PRO A 247 17.96 -22.88 -8.52
CA PRO A 247 17.55 -24.11 -7.86
C PRO A 247 16.51 -24.87 -8.68
N VAL A 248 16.64 -26.21 -8.72
CA VAL A 248 15.58 -27.09 -9.23
C VAL A 248 14.76 -27.58 -8.03
N LEU A 249 13.47 -27.24 -8.04
CA LEU A 249 12.55 -27.57 -6.94
C LEU A 249 11.81 -28.88 -7.23
N PRO A 250 11.67 -29.78 -6.23
CA PRO A 250 11.12 -31.13 -6.43
C PRO A 250 9.59 -31.14 -6.40
N TYR A 251 8.92 -30.27 -7.18
CA TYR A 251 7.47 -30.19 -7.25
C TYR A 251 6.96 -30.50 -8.65
N ASP A 252 5.76 -31.07 -8.71
CA ASP A 252 5.06 -31.38 -9.96
C ASP A 252 4.20 -30.18 -10.39
N TYR A 253 3.71 -29.38 -9.42
CA TYR A 253 2.95 -28.16 -9.62
C TYR A 253 3.47 -27.03 -8.72
N ILE A 254 3.48 -25.81 -9.24
CA ILE A 254 3.76 -24.61 -8.45
C ILE A 254 2.64 -23.61 -8.68
N LEU A 255 1.92 -23.27 -7.60
CA LEU A 255 0.84 -22.28 -7.55
C LEU A 255 1.39 -20.99 -6.98
N PHE A 256 1.50 -19.95 -7.79
CA PHE A 256 2.04 -18.66 -7.38
C PHE A 256 0.90 -17.66 -7.20
N ASP A 257 0.57 -17.37 -5.95
CA ASP A 257 -0.48 -16.42 -5.59
C ASP A 257 0.05 -14.99 -5.51
N GLU A 258 -0.82 -14.02 -5.80
CA GLU A 258 -0.51 -12.57 -5.88
C GLU A 258 0.66 -12.28 -6.83
N GLY A 259 0.67 -12.91 -8.01
CA GLY A 259 1.75 -12.80 -9.00
C GLY A 259 2.06 -11.38 -9.47
N GLN A 260 1.11 -10.43 -9.36
CA GLN A 260 1.35 -9.03 -9.69
C GLN A 260 2.33 -8.32 -8.74
N ASP A 261 2.65 -8.91 -7.60
CA ASP A 261 3.57 -8.36 -6.61
C ASP A 261 4.91 -9.11 -6.53
N ALA A 262 5.20 -9.98 -7.49
CA ALA A 262 6.44 -10.73 -7.53
C ALA A 262 7.63 -9.85 -7.88
N SER A 263 8.80 -10.08 -7.24
CA SER A 263 10.04 -9.49 -7.75
C SER A 263 10.54 -10.24 -9.00
N PRO A 264 11.24 -9.57 -9.93
CA PRO A 264 11.86 -10.22 -11.09
C PRO A 264 12.73 -11.42 -10.72
N ALA A 265 13.48 -11.33 -9.61
CA ALA A 265 14.31 -12.45 -9.13
C ALA A 265 13.47 -13.69 -8.80
N MET A 266 12.33 -13.53 -8.11
CA MET A 266 11.47 -14.66 -7.76
C MET A 266 10.71 -15.18 -8.98
N LEU A 267 10.25 -14.29 -9.86
CA LEU A 267 9.60 -14.68 -11.11
C LEU A 267 10.54 -15.55 -11.96
N GLU A 268 11.82 -15.18 -12.06
CA GLU A 268 12.82 -15.96 -12.79
C GLU A 268 12.99 -17.38 -12.19
N VAL A 269 13.08 -17.48 -10.86
CA VAL A 269 13.14 -18.78 -10.17
C VAL A 269 11.92 -19.62 -10.53
N PHE A 270 10.72 -19.05 -10.45
CA PHE A 270 9.47 -19.72 -10.79
C PHE A 270 9.43 -20.19 -12.23
N LEU A 271 9.82 -19.34 -13.17
CA LEU A 271 9.77 -19.67 -14.60
C LEU A 271 10.74 -20.79 -15.00
N LYS A 272 11.90 -20.86 -14.36
CA LYS A 272 12.93 -21.90 -14.62
C LYS A 272 12.57 -23.29 -14.11
N GLN A 273 11.49 -23.46 -13.34
CA GLN A 273 11.09 -24.78 -12.84
C GLN A 273 10.49 -25.66 -13.94
N HIS A 274 10.69 -26.98 -13.82
CA HIS A 274 10.07 -27.98 -14.70
C HIS A 274 8.60 -28.28 -14.36
N ALA A 275 8.16 -27.91 -13.18
CA ALA A 275 6.79 -28.07 -12.70
C ALA A 275 5.73 -27.41 -13.61
N CYS A 276 4.52 -27.92 -13.60
CA CYS A 276 3.37 -27.20 -14.15
C CYS A 276 3.14 -25.93 -13.32
N LYS A 277 3.09 -24.78 -13.98
CA LYS A 277 3.06 -23.45 -13.37
C LYS A 277 1.68 -22.83 -13.45
N VAL A 278 1.14 -22.44 -12.31
CA VAL A 278 -0.09 -21.67 -12.21
C VAL A 278 0.24 -20.36 -11.50
N ILE A 279 0.03 -19.24 -12.18
CA ILE A 279 0.19 -17.92 -11.59
C ILE A 279 -1.16 -17.22 -11.53
N VAL A 280 -1.54 -16.74 -10.35
CA VAL A 280 -2.80 -16.03 -10.13
C VAL A 280 -2.52 -14.67 -9.50
N GLY A 281 -3.32 -13.70 -9.87
CA GLY A 281 -3.25 -12.36 -9.32
C GLY A 281 -4.30 -11.45 -9.92
N ASP A 282 -4.30 -10.21 -9.45
CA ASP A 282 -5.09 -9.11 -10.00
C ASP A 282 -4.13 -8.07 -10.57
N THR A 283 -4.09 -7.94 -11.89
CA THR A 283 -3.24 -6.98 -12.61
C THR A 283 -3.41 -5.55 -12.06
N HIS A 284 -4.61 -5.24 -11.60
CA HIS A 284 -4.94 -3.91 -11.09
C HIS A 284 -4.72 -3.74 -9.58
N GLN A 285 -4.24 -4.77 -8.88
CA GLN A 285 -3.80 -4.70 -7.48
C GLN A 285 -2.27 -4.61 -7.34
N GLN A 286 -1.54 -4.32 -8.41
CA GLN A 286 -0.11 -4.03 -8.34
C GLN A 286 0.11 -2.64 -7.72
N ILE A 287 0.56 -2.60 -6.45
CA ILE A 287 0.81 -1.39 -5.68
C ILE A 287 2.17 -1.40 -4.95
N TYR A 288 3.05 -2.33 -5.29
CA TYR A 288 4.38 -2.47 -4.69
C TYR A 288 5.52 -2.23 -5.69
N GLY A 289 5.30 -1.36 -6.69
CA GLY A 289 6.33 -0.97 -7.66
C GLY A 289 7.58 -0.40 -6.97
N TRP A 290 7.42 0.31 -5.87
CA TRP A 290 8.51 0.83 -5.04
C TRP A 290 9.38 -0.26 -4.37
N ARG A 291 8.91 -1.52 -4.31
CA ARG A 291 9.65 -2.72 -3.90
C ARG A 291 10.19 -3.53 -5.08
N HIS A 292 10.29 -2.92 -6.24
CA HIS A 292 10.70 -3.58 -7.48
C HIS A 292 9.76 -4.71 -7.93
N ALA A 293 8.49 -4.72 -7.44
CA ALA A 293 7.50 -5.68 -7.91
C ALA A 293 7.14 -5.42 -9.38
N VAL A 294 6.98 -6.50 -10.12
CA VAL A 294 6.56 -6.46 -11.53
C VAL A 294 5.26 -7.24 -11.71
N ASN A 295 4.43 -6.80 -12.64
CA ASN A 295 3.21 -7.54 -12.98
C ASN A 295 3.56 -8.82 -13.76
N SER A 296 3.77 -9.89 -13.03
CA SER A 296 4.15 -11.18 -13.63
C SER A 296 3.10 -11.74 -14.57
N LEU A 297 1.81 -11.41 -14.38
CA LEU A 297 0.73 -11.85 -15.27
C LEU A 297 0.87 -11.26 -16.69
N GLU A 298 1.45 -10.07 -16.82
CA GLU A 298 1.74 -9.45 -18.11
C GLU A 298 3.02 -9.97 -18.75
N GLN A 299 3.99 -10.43 -17.92
CA GLN A 299 5.30 -10.88 -18.38
C GLN A 299 5.35 -12.33 -18.85
N VAL A 300 4.36 -13.17 -18.46
CA VAL A 300 4.36 -14.58 -18.83
C VAL A 300 3.47 -14.86 -20.05
N ASP A 301 3.97 -15.66 -20.98
CA ASP A 301 3.20 -16.17 -22.12
C ASP A 301 2.57 -17.52 -21.78
N PHE A 302 1.60 -17.50 -20.83
CA PHE A 302 0.82 -18.66 -20.43
C PHE A 302 -0.61 -18.53 -20.93
N LYS A 303 -1.30 -19.65 -21.08
CA LYS A 303 -2.74 -19.64 -21.38
C LYS A 303 -3.48 -18.84 -20.30
N SER A 304 -4.25 -17.83 -20.73
CA SER A 304 -4.93 -16.90 -19.84
C SER A 304 -6.33 -17.38 -19.48
N TYR A 305 -6.67 -17.24 -18.19
CA TYR A 305 -8.00 -17.44 -17.64
C TYR A 305 -8.41 -16.21 -16.84
N LEU A 306 -9.71 -15.99 -16.69
CA LEU A 306 -10.28 -14.88 -15.95
C LEU A 306 -11.09 -15.39 -14.76
N LEU A 307 -11.15 -14.58 -13.70
CA LEU A 307 -12.14 -14.66 -12.63
C LEU A 307 -12.76 -13.26 -12.49
N SER A 308 -13.89 -13.03 -13.15
CA SER A 308 -14.52 -11.72 -13.32
C SER A 308 -15.60 -11.41 -12.28
N SER A 309 -16.10 -12.43 -11.55
CA SER A 309 -17.14 -12.26 -10.53
C SER A 309 -16.55 -12.00 -9.16
N SER A 310 -16.94 -10.90 -8.50
CA SER A 310 -16.58 -10.60 -7.11
C SER A 310 -17.68 -11.07 -6.15
N PHE A 311 -17.33 -11.88 -5.18
CA PHE A 311 -18.21 -12.31 -4.09
C PHE A 311 -18.09 -11.42 -2.84
N ARG A 312 -17.26 -10.38 -2.88
CA ARG A 312 -17.01 -9.46 -1.77
C ARG A 312 -18.04 -8.35 -1.70
N PHE A 313 -18.38 -7.74 -2.83
CA PHE A 313 -19.20 -6.54 -2.92
C PHE A 313 -20.25 -6.65 -4.02
N GLY A 314 -21.29 -5.81 -3.92
CA GLY A 314 -22.40 -5.76 -4.87
C GLY A 314 -22.10 -4.97 -6.15
N PRO A 315 -23.12 -4.84 -7.03
CA PRO A 315 -22.97 -4.24 -8.37
C PRO A 315 -22.50 -2.78 -8.35
N ASP A 316 -22.92 -1.98 -7.38
CA ASP A 316 -22.58 -0.55 -7.32
C ASP A 316 -21.09 -0.33 -7.08
N ILE A 317 -20.51 -1.08 -6.12
CA ILE A 317 -19.07 -1.03 -5.84
C ILE A 317 -18.28 -1.61 -7.03
N ALA A 318 -18.79 -2.66 -7.66
CA ALA A 318 -18.18 -3.22 -8.87
C ALA A 318 -18.12 -2.19 -9.99
N ARG A 319 -19.22 -1.44 -10.22
CA ARG A 319 -19.26 -0.36 -11.20
C ARG A 319 -18.25 0.74 -10.88
N LEU A 320 -18.21 1.21 -9.62
CA LEU A 320 -17.24 2.22 -9.21
C LEU A 320 -15.79 1.73 -9.43
N ALA A 321 -15.52 0.47 -9.12
CA ALA A 321 -14.19 -0.12 -9.35
C ALA A 321 -13.81 -0.16 -10.84
N CYS A 322 -14.77 -0.45 -11.74
CA CYS A 322 -14.54 -0.40 -13.19
C CYS A 322 -14.27 1.04 -13.65
N GLU A 323 -15.08 2.02 -13.25
CA GLU A 323 -14.90 3.42 -13.62
C GLU A 323 -13.57 4.00 -13.12
N VAL A 324 -13.13 3.62 -11.91
CA VAL A 324 -11.80 3.96 -11.40
C VAL A 324 -10.69 3.40 -12.31
N LEU A 325 -10.84 2.18 -12.80
CA LEU A 325 -9.85 1.60 -13.72
C LEU A 325 -9.89 2.26 -15.10
N ASP A 326 -11.05 2.74 -15.56
CA ASP A 326 -11.20 3.45 -16.83
C ASP A 326 -10.45 4.80 -16.85
N LEU A 327 -10.09 5.36 -15.66
CA LEU A 327 -9.19 6.52 -15.56
C LEU A 327 -7.83 6.27 -16.25
N LYS A 328 -7.41 5.02 -16.43
CA LYS A 328 -6.18 4.66 -17.17
C LYS A 328 -6.23 5.08 -18.63
N SER A 329 -7.42 5.19 -19.22
CA SER A 329 -7.63 5.63 -20.60
C SER A 329 -7.12 7.05 -20.87
N HIS A 330 -6.99 7.90 -19.84
CA HIS A 330 -6.50 9.27 -19.97
C HIS A 330 -5.01 9.36 -20.36
N TYR A 331 -4.22 8.29 -20.17
CA TYR A 331 -2.77 8.34 -20.44
C TYR A 331 -2.19 7.12 -21.16
N ALA A 332 -2.97 6.04 -21.33
CA ALA A 332 -2.53 4.82 -22.00
C ALA A 332 -3.71 4.12 -22.69
N THR A 333 -3.40 3.25 -23.66
CA THR A 333 -4.42 2.36 -24.20
C THR A 333 -4.87 1.41 -23.11
N HIS A 334 -6.17 1.45 -22.77
CA HIS A 334 -6.75 0.64 -21.71
C HIS A 334 -7.86 -0.24 -22.26
N THR A 335 -7.86 -1.51 -21.89
CA THR A 335 -8.98 -2.42 -22.18
C THR A 335 -9.96 -2.35 -21.02
N LYS A 336 -11.22 -2.07 -21.32
CA LYS A 336 -12.27 -1.97 -20.30
C LYS A 336 -12.38 -3.27 -19.51
N VAL A 337 -12.32 -3.14 -18.18
CA VAL A 337 -12.45 -4.26 -17.25
C VAL A 337 -13.91 -4.42 -16.86
N LEU A 338 -14.39 -5.64 -16.86
CA LEU A 338 -15.73 -5.97 -16.38
C LEU A 338 -15.62 -6.73 -15.05
N ILE A 339 -16.30 -6.23 -14.04
CA ILE A 339 -16.41 -6.86 -12.72
C ILE A 339 -17.88 -7.09 -12.42
N GLU A 340 -18.25 -8.34 -12.20
CA GLU A 340 -19.60 -8.70 -11.78
C GLU A 340 -19.66 -8.76 -10.25
N GLY A 341 -20.32 -7.80 -9.61
CA GLY A 341 -20.49 -7.78 -8.14
C GLY A 341 -21.62 -8.72 -7.71
N LYS A 342 -21.30 -9.78 -6.97
CA LYS A 342 -22.23 -10.79 -6.43
C LYS A 342 -22.29 -10.79 -4.90
N GLY A 343 -21.53 -9.92 -4.22
CA GLY A 343 -21.53 -9.84 -2.77
C GLY A 343 -22.86 -9.29 -2.24
N THR A 344 -23.37 -9.93 -1.19
CA THR A 344 -24.68 -9.63 -0.57
C THR A 344 -24.58 -9.31 0.92
N SER A 345 -23.41 -8.83 1.42
CA SER A 345 -23.21 -8.57 2.85
C SER A 345 -24.14 -7.45 3.34
N GLU A 346 -24.99 -7.74 4.31
CA GLU A 346 -25.83 -6.74 5.00
C GLU A 346 -25.23 -6.25 6.31
N LYS A 347 -24.17 -6.91 6.80
CA LYS A 347 -23.52 -6.57 8.06
C LYS A 347 -22.83 -5.20 7.99
N LEU A 348 -22.83 -4.46 9.07
CA LEU A 348 -22.15 -3.17 9.23
C LEU A 348 -21.40 -3.15 10.56
N GLN A 349 -20.49 -4.10 10.76
CA GLN A 349 -19.73 -4.26 11.99
C GLN A 349 -18.39 -3.52 11.95
N THR A 350 -17.73 -3.58 10.79
CA THR A 350 -16.39 -3.00 10.61
C THR A 350 -16.44 -1.75 9.73
N LYS A 351 -15.91 -0.63 10.26
CA LYS A 351 -15.77 0.65 9.56
C LYS A 351 -14.32 1.04 9.51
N ALA A 352 -13.80 1.40 8.34
CA ALA A 352 -12.41 1.79 8.19
C ALA A 352 -12.24 3.08 7.40
N VAL A 353 -11.28 3.91 7.82
CA VAL A 353 -10.73 5.02 7.05
C VAL A 353 -9.50 4.51 6.30
N LEU A 354 -9.50 4.67 5.00
CA LEU A 354 -8.40 4.29 4.12
C LEU A 354 -7.75 5.54 3.54
N ALA A 355 -6.43 5.64 3.71
CA ALA A 355 -5.63 6.70 3.12
C ALA A 355 -4.56 6.12 2.18
N ARG A 356 -4.15 6.93 1.22
CA ARG A 356 -3.04 6.59 0.32
C ARG A 356 -1.71 6.71 1.07
N THR A 357 -1.57 7.69 1.97
CA THR A 357 -0.35 7.98 2.71
C THR A 357 -0.54 7.89 4.22
N ASN A 358 0.56 7.76 4.96
CA ASN A 358 0.51 7.86 6.43
C ASN A 358 0.12 9.28 6.88
N LEU A 359 0.53 10.31 6.13
CA LEU A 359 0.14 11.69 6.39
C LEU A 359 -1.37 11.85 6.25
N GLY A 360 -1.95 11.50 5.10
CA GLY A 360 -3.40 11.57 4.89
C GLY A 360 -4.20 10.80 5.94
N LEU A 361 -3.66 9.64 6.38
CA LEU A 361 -4.28 8.87 7.46
C LEU A 361 -4.22 9.59 8.81
N LEU A 362 -3.07 10.18 9.14
CA LEU A 362 -2.89 10.93 10.38
C LEU A 362 -3.80 12.15 10.43
N LEU A 363 -3.88 12.92 9.33
CA LEU A 363 -4.78 14.07 9.20
C LEU A 363 -6.23 13.67 9.46
N LYS A 364 -6.67 12.58 8.86
CA LYS A 364 -8.04 12.07 9.05
C LYS A 364 -8.28 11.57 10.48
N ALA A 365 -7.29 10.94 11.10
CA ALA A 365 -7.39 10.53 12.50
C ALA A 365 -7.48 11.74 13.45
N ILE A 366 -6.73 12.82 13.18
CA ILE A 366 -6.80 14.08 13.93
C ILE A 366 -8.22 14.66 13.83
N GLU A 367 -8.77 14.80 12.63
CA GLU A 367 -10.13 15.25 12.39
C GLU A 367 -11.14 14.45 13.25
N TYR A 368 -11.06 13.12 13.19
CA TYR A 368 -11.93 12.25 13.98
C TYR A 368 -11.80 12.41 15.50
N VAL A 369 -10.56 12.60 15.98
CA VAL A 369 -10.28 12.71 17.42
C VAL A 369 -10.69 14.09 17.96
N THR A 370 -10.57 15.16 17.15
CA THR A 370 -10.85 16.55 17.54
C THR A 370 -12.32 16.93 17.35
N GLU A 371 -12.93 16.51 16.24
CA GLU A 371 -14.30 16.93 15.91
C GLU A 371 -15.38 16.04 16.52
N SER A 372 -15.08 14.76 16.73
CA SER A 372 -16.08 13.81 17.24
C SER A 372 -15.87 13.47 18.71
N LYS A 373 -16.59 14.18 19.61
CA LYS A 373 -16.68 13.83 21.05
C LYS A 373 -17.27 12.44 21.32
N LYS A 374 -17.92 11.82 20.33
CA LYS A 374 -18.59 10.50 20.45
C LYS A 374 -17.64 9.33 20.24
N ILE A 375 -16.48 9.54 19.61
CA ILE A 375 -15.52 8.47 19.34
C ILE A 375 -14.63 8.26 20.57
N LYS A 376 -14.75 7.07 21.16
CA LYS A 376 -13.99 6.65 22.35
C LYS A 376 -12.82 5.76 21.99
N HIS A 377 -13.01 4.85 21.03
CA HIS A 377 -12.05 3.82 20.65
C HIS A 377 -11.79 3.83 19.15
N ILE A 378 -10.53 3.94 18.79
CA ILE A 378 -10.03 3.81 17.42
C ILE A 378 -8.96 2.71 17.36
N TYR A 379 -8.75 2.16 16.19
CA TYR A 379 -7.71 1.16 15.96
C TYR A 379 -6.91 1.50 14.69
N PHE A 380 -5.61 1.36 14.75
CA PHE A 380 -4.75 1.46 13.58
C PHE A 380 -4.28 0.07 13.18
N GLU A 381 -4.48 -0.33 11.93
CA GLU A 381 -3.97 -1.62 11.45
C GLU A 381 -2.45 -1.67 11.54
N GLY A 382 -1.95 -2.64 12.32
CA GLY A 382 -0.54 -2.80 12.63
C GLY A 382 -0.03 -1.86 13.72
N ASN A 383 1.30 -1.67 13.81
CA ASN A 383 1.89 -0.86 14.87
C ASN A 383 1.57 0.64 14.69
N ILE A 384 0.88 1.23 15.65
CA ILE A 384 0.55 2.66 15.66
C ILE A 384 1.80 3.55 15.59
N ASN A 385 2.90 3.11 16.22
CA ASN A 385 4.12 3.90 16.23
C ASN A 385 4.71 4.08 14.83
N SER A 386 4.51 3.10 13.92
CA SER A 386 4.96 3.24 12.54
C SER A 386 4.21 4.32 11.74
N TYR A 387 2.99 4.68 12.15
CA TYR A 387 2.27 5.82 11.58
C TYR A 387 2.72 7.15 12.16
N THR A 388 3.19 7.13 13.39
CA THR A 388 3.74 8.30 14.10
C THR A 388 5.25 8.41 13.96
N TYR A 389 5.87 7.51 13.16
CA TYR A 389 7.31 7.45 12.92
C TYR A 389 8.16 7.43 14.20
N ALA A 390 7.69 6.72 15.24
CA ALA A 390 8.31 6.72 16.57
C ALA A 390 9.24 5.53 16.83
N ASP A 391 9.31 4.54 15.92
CA ASP A 391 9.90 3.23 16.26
C ASP A 391 11.38 3.07 15.91
N ASP A 392 11.85 3.52 14.72
CA ASP A 392 13.23 3.22 14.32
C ASP A 392 13.80 4.23 13.33
N GLY A 393 14.84 4.91 13.73
CA GLY A 393 15.55 5.91 12.93
C GLY A 393 15.10 7.32 13.26
N ALA A 394 15.10 8.20 12.28
CA ALA A 394 14.61 9.56 12.41
C ALA A 394 13.13 9.56 12.78
N SER A 395 12.82 10.15 13.93
CA SER A 395 11.43 10.24 14.40
C SER A 395 10.82 11.59 14.05
N LEU A 396 9.48 11.64 14.02
CA LEU A 396 8.77 12.92 13.87
C LEU A 396 9.18 13.95 14.93
N TYR A 397 9.54 13.49 16.14
CA TYR A 397 10.06 14.37 17.20
C TYR A 397 11.45 14.94 16.89
N ASP A 398 12.32 14.16 16.23
CA ASP A 398 13.66 14.67 15.84
C ASP A 398 13.53 15.78 14.81
N VAL A 399 12.62 15.63 13.82
CA VAL A 399 12.33 16.66 12.83
C VAL A 399 11.69 17.89 13.49
N LEU A 400 10.75 17.68 14.44
CA LEU A 400 10.14 18.77 15.21
C LEU A 400 11.19 19.53 16.04
N HIS A 401 12.10 18.82 16.70
CA HIS A 401 13.17 19.46 17.47
C HIS A 401 14.14 20.26 16.58
N LEU A 402 14.45 19.75 15.36
CA LEU A 402 15.21 20.49 14.37
C LEU A 402 14.49 21.78 13.96
N HIS A 403 13.19 21.68 13.66
CA HIS A 403 12.35 22.83 13.31
C HIS A 403 12.31 23.89 14.40
N GLN A 404 12.29 23.46 15.67
CA GLN A 404 12.29 24.36 16.84
C GLN A 404 13.67 24.80 17.31
N GLY A 405 14.75 24.41 16.62
CA GLY A 405 16.13 24.73 17.01
C GLY A 405 16.63 23.99 18.27
N ARG A 406 15.92 22.97 18.75
CA ARG A 406 16.22 22.22 19.98
C ARG A 406 17.19 21.06 19.74
N LYS A 407 18.37 21.33 19.18
CA LYS A 407 19.35 20.31 18.73
C LYS A 407 19.76 19.28 19.79
N LEU A 408 19.80 19.66 21.08
CA LEU A 408 20.16 18.76 22.18
C LEU A 408 19.14 17.62 22.39
N GLN A 409 17.89 17.80 21.95
CA GLN A 409 16.81 16.82 22.09
C GLN A 409 16.73 15.86 20.91
N ILE A 410 17.49 16.10 19.83
CA ILE A 410 17.54 15.24 18.65
C ILE A 410 18.36 13.99 18.96
N ARG A 411 17.76 12.82 18.75
CA ARG A 411 18.37 11.50 19.01
C ARG A 411 19.00 10.90 17.76
N ASP A 412 18.37 11.10 16.62
CA ASP A 412 18.89 10.60 15.34
C ASP A 412 20.17 11.32 14.93
N LYS A 413 21.23 10.55 14.61
CA LYS A 413 22.56 11.06 14.28
C LYS A 413 22.54 11.94 13.03
N LEU A 414 21.76 11.55 12.00
CA LEU A 414 21.67 12.27 10.74
C LEU A 414 21.00 13.63 10.95
N ILE A 415 19.80 13.65 11.55
CA ILE A 415 19.04 14.89 11.79
C ILE A 415 19.81 15.82 12.74
N LYS A 416 20.47 15.27 13.75
CA LYS A 416 21.30 16.06 14.68
C LYS A 416 22.47 16.79 13.99
N GLY A 417 23.00 16.19 12.92
CA GLY A 417 24.04 16.78 12.08
C GLY A 417 23.54 17.91 11.18
N MET A 418 22.23 18.02 10.94
CA MET A 418 21.65 19.05 10.09
C MET A 418 21.68 20.43 10.77
N LYS A 419 21.95 21.47 9.98
CA LYS A 419 21.94 22.85 10.46
C LYS A 419 20.51 23.33 10.75
N ASP A 420 19.60 23.09 9.82
CA ASP A 420 18.22 23.56 9.82
C ASP A 420 17.33 22.68 8.91
N MET A 421 16.05 23.01 8.82
CA MET A 421 15.06 22.31 7.99
C MET A 421 15.42 22.34 6.50
N LYS A 422 16.02 23.45 6.02
CA LYS A 422 16.39 23.59 4.62
C LYS A 422 17.49 22.60 4.20
N GLU A 423 18.45 22.35 5.09
CA GLU A 423 19.49 21.36 4.86
C GLU A 423 18.92 19.94 4.88
N LEU A 424 17.92 19.68 5.74
CA LEU A 424 17.19 18.41 5.76
C LEU A 424 16.40 18.20 4.46
N GLU A 425 15.74 19.22 3.94
CA GLU A 425 15.02 19.16 2.66
C GLU A 425 15.95 18.93 1.46
N ASP A 426 17.13 19.52 1.47
CA ASP A 426 18.15 19.26 0.44
C ASP A 426 18.65 17.80 0.50
N TYR A 427 18.85 17.27 1.71
CA TYR A 427 19.17 15.86 1.92
C TYR A 427 18.04 14.94 1.38
N ILE A 428 16.77 15.25 1.71
CA ILE A 428 15.61 14.51 1.24
C ILE A 428 15.56 14.48 -0.31
N SER A 429 15.76 15.63 -0.95
CA SER A 429 15.83 15.70 -2.41
C SER A 429 16.94 14.84 -2.99
N LYS A 430 18.15 14.88 -2.38
CA LYS A 430 19.30 14.11 -2.83
C LYS A 430 19.17 12.60 -2.61
N THR A 431 18.39 12.18 -1.63
CA THR A 431 18.18 10.77 -1.28
C THR A 431 16.84 10.21 -1.75
N GLU A 432 15.90 11.05 -2.18
CA GLU A 432 14.51 10.68 -2.46
C GLU A 432 13.88 9.91 -1.26
N ASP A 433 14.12 10.39 -0.03
CA ASP A 433 13.56 9.80 1.19
C ASP A 433 12.14 10.30 1.41
N MET A 434 11.18 9.56 0.85
CA MET A 434 9.75 9.90 0.92
C MET A 434 9.23 9.92 2.37
N GLN A 435 9.75 9.04 3.24
CA GLN A 435 9.31 8.97 4.63
C GLN A 435 9.74 10.22 5.41
N LEU A 436 10.98 10.61 5.25
CA LEU A 436 11.52 11.81 5.89
C LEU A 436 10.86 13.08 5.32
N GLY A 437 10.56 13.10 4.02
CA GLY A 437 9.79 14.17 3.38
C GLY A 437 8.41 14.36 4.02
N MET A 438 7.66 13.27 4.22
CA MET A 438 6.35 13.34 4.90
C MET A 438 6.46 13.84 6.34
N MET A 439 7.50 13.48 7.09
CA MET A 439 7.70 14.02 8.44
C MET A 439 7.93 15.54 8.43
N VAL A 440 8.67 16.05 7.45
CA VAL A 440 8.89 17.50 7.26
C VAL A 440 7.58 18.22 7.01
N GLU A 441 6.72 17.68 6.13
CA GLU A 441 5.40 18.25 5.85
C GLU A 441 4.52 18.29 7.11
N ILE A 442 4.44 17.19 7.88
CA ILE A 442 3.70 17.13 9.15
C ILE A 442 4.21 18.19 10.14
N VAL A 443 5.53 18.33 10.26
CA VAL A 443 6.13 19.28 11.21
C VAL A 443 5.86 20.72 10.78
N LYS A 444 5.91 21.02 9.48
CA LYS A 444 5.59 22.37 8.97
C LYS A 444 4.14 22.75 9.24
N GLU A 445 3.21 21.81 9.11
CA GLU A 445 1.78 22.05 9.25
C GLU A 445 1.35 22.13 10.73
N TYR A 446 1.82 21.22 11.57
CA TYR A 446 1.31 21.10 12.95
C TYR A 446 2.26 21.64 14.02
N GLY A 447 3.55 21.77 13.74
CA GLY A 447 4.55 22.36 14.64
C GLY A 447 4.46 21.84 16.08
N GLY A 448 4.39 22.76 17.03
CA GLY A 448 4.32 22.46 18.47
C GLY A 448 3.07 21.70 18.92
N ARG A 449 2.02 21.58 18.09
CA ARG A 449 0.78 20.82 18.39
C ARG A 449 0.98 19.30 18.30
N ILE A 450 2.01 18.83 17.58
CA ILE A 450 2.28 17.41 17.33
C ILE A 450 2.25 16.54 18.60
N PRO A 451 2.91 16.89 19.72
CA PRO A 451 2.89 16.04 20.92
C PRO A 451 1.50 15.85 21.50
N HIS A 452 0.67 16.90 21.51
CA HIS A 452 -0.71 16.82 22.00
C HIS A 452 -1.59 15.96 21.09
N ILE A 453 -1.47 16.14 19.78
CA ILE A 453 -2.20 15.38 18.77
C ILE A 453 -1.87 13.88 18.88
N LEU A 454 -0.59 13.53 18.90
CA LEU A 454 -0.16 12.13 19.00
C LEU A 454 -0.60 11.50 20.31
N LYS A 455 -0.59 12.25 21.42
CA LYS A 455 -1.12 11.79 22.70
C LYS A 455 -2.63 11.51 22.60
N SER A 456 -3.41 12.43 22.06
CA SER A 456 -4.86 12.26 21.91
C SER A 456 -5.24 11.05 21.05
N ILE A 457 -4.47 10.76 19.99
CA ILE A 457 -4.63 9.57 19.16
C ILE A 457 -4.30 8.31 19.97
N LYS A 458 -3.15 8.30 20.67
CA LYS A 458 -2.72 7.13 21.46
C LYS A 458 -3.65 6.82 22.62
N ASP A 459 -4.19 7.84 23.27
CA ASP A 459 -5.13 7.68 24.39
C ASP A 459 -6.47 7.03 23.98
N LYS A 460 -6.85 7.15 22.69
CA LYS A 460 -8.06 6.51 22.13
C LYS A 460 -7.79 5.19 21.42
N HIS A 461 -6.52 4.86 21.13
CA HIS A 461 -6.16 3.64 20.42
C HIS A 461 -6.30 2.42 21.31
N VAL A 462 -7.01 1.39 20.81
CA VAL A 462 -7.13 0.08 21.48
C VAL A 462 -6.11 -0.91 20.92
N GLY A 463 -5.70 -1.89 21.74
CA GLY A 463 -4.79 -2.95 21.33
C GLY A 463 -5.43 -3.98 20.39
N ASP A 464 -4.60 -4.88 19.83
CA ASP A 464 -5.02 -5.89 18.85
C ASP A 464 -6.13 -6.81 19.39
N GLU A 465 -6.08 -7.17 20.70
CA GLU A 465 -7.09 -8.00 21.37
C GLU A 465 -8.45 -7.29 21.52
N GLU A 466 -8.46 -5.97 21.46
CA GLU A 466 -9.65 -5.14 21.60
C GLU A 466 -10.09 -4.49 20.27
N ARG A 467 -9.53 -4.92 19.15
CA ARG A 467 -9.82 -4.38 17.80
C ARG A 467 -11.34 -4.31 17.52
N ASP A 468 -12.10 -5.29 17.99
CA ASP A 468 -13.55 -5.34 17.78
C ASP A 468 -14.32 -4.26 18.55
N LYS A 469 -13.70 -3.61 19.58
CA LYS A 469 -14.26 -2.47 20.28
C LYS A 469 -14.07 -1.14 19.55
N ALA A 470 -13.21 -1.12 18.52
CA ALA A 470 -12.94 0.08 17.75
C ALA A 470 -14.17 0.53 16.96
N GLN A 471 -14.55 1.78 17.13
CA GLN A 471 -15.64 2.40 16.38
C GLN A 471 -15.21 2.80 14.97
N MET A 472 -13.89 2.98 14.77
CA MET A 472 -13.28 3.27 13.49
C MET A 472 -11.88 2.66 13.41
N ILE A 473 -11.58 2.00 12.30
CA ILE A 473 -10.28 1.45 11.97
C ILE A 473 -9.57 2.42 11.01
N PHE A 474 -8.29 2.68 11.24
CA PHE A 474 -7.46 3.52 10.38
C PHE A 474 -6.37 2.68 9.72
N THR A 475 -6.23 2.80 8.41
CA THR A 475 -5.23 2.04 7.66
C THR A 475 -4.83 2.72 6.36
N THR A 476 -3.60 2.50 5.90
CA THR A 476 -3.23 2.84 4.53
C THR A 476 -3.59 1.71 3.58
N VAL A 477 -3.77 2.04 2.30
CA VAL A 477 -4.12 1.04 1.26
C VAL A 477 -3.09 -0.09 1.19
N HIS A 478 -1.81 0.23 1.33
CA HIS A 478 -0.74 -0.77 1.32
C HIS A 478 -0.86 -1.79 2.47
N ARG A 479 -1.29 -1.34 3.65
CA ARG A 479 -1.45 -2.23 4.82
C ARG A 479 -2.72 -3.05 4.78
N CYS A 480 -3.82 -2.46 4.29
CA CYS A 480 -5.09 -3.19 4.21
C CYS A 480 -5.23 -4.07 2.95
N LYS A 481 -4.19 -4.18 2.13
CA LYS A 481 -4.22 -5.14 1.01
C LYS A 481 -4.41 -6.56 1.56
N GLY A 482 -5.39 -7.28 1.01
CA GLY A 482 -5.85 -8.57 1.52
C GLY A 482 -6.95 -8.51 2.59
N MET A 483 -7.15 -7.35 3.25
CA MET A 483 -8.22 -7.15 4.22
C MET A 483 -9.50 -6.67 3.55
N GLU A 484 -10.61 -6.67 4.32
CA GLU A 484 -11.91 -6.19 3.86
C GLU A 484 -12.73 -5.65 5.03
N TYR A 485 -13.56 -4.64 4.75
CA TYR A 485 -14.37 -3.94 5.75
C TYR A 485 -15.80 -3.79 5.25
N ASP A 486 -16.78 -3.74 6.17
CA ASP A 486 -18.18 -3.60 5.77
C ASP A 486 -18.45 -2.21 5.19
N ALA A 487 -17.90 -1.16 5.81
CA ALA A 487 -17.94 0.20 5.28
C ALA A 487 -16.55 0.82 5.28
N ILE A 488 -16.21 1.57 4.22
CA ILE A 488 -14.97 2.32 4.14
C ILE A 488 -15.25 3.81 3.94
N GLN A 489 -14.30 4.62 4.40
CA GLN A 489 -14.20 6.03 4.07
C GLN A 489 -12.83 6.31 3.47
N LEU A 490 -12.77 6.98 2.33
CA LEU A 490 -11.52 7.38 1.71
C LEU A 490 -11.07 8.74 2.27
N ALA A 491 -9.77 8.85 2.57
CA ALA A 491 -9.13 10.13 2.83
C ALA A 491 -8.95 10.93 1.52
N ASN A 492 -8.63 12.22 1.63
CA ASN A 492 -8.55 13.13 0.48
C ASN A 492 -7.14 13.17 -0.16
N ASP A 493 -6.41 12.06 -0.14
CA ASP A 493 -5.02 11.98 -0.59
C ASP A 493 -4.79 11.03 -1.79
N PHE A 494 -5.87 10.57 -2.43
CA PHE A 494 -5.81 9.76 -3.64
C PHE A 494 -5.69 10.61 -4.91
N ILE A 495 -5.52 9.94 -6.03
CA ILE A 495 -5.54 10.59 -7.33
C ILE A 495 -6.99 10.84 -7.77
N SER A 496 -7.28 12.06 -8.25
CA SER A 496 -8.56 12.42 -8.87
C SER A 496 -8.40 12.54 -10.38
N GLN A 497 -9.52 12.51 -11.12
CA GLN A 497 -9.53 12.72 -12.57
C GLN A 497 -8.91 14.07 -12.93
N GLU A 498 -9.30 15.15 -12.24
CA GLU A 498 -8.75 16.50 -12.46
C GLU A 498 -7.23 16.54 -12.26
N LYS A 499 -6.71 15.84 -11.23
CA LYS A 499 -5.28 15.76 -10.97
C LYS A 499 -4.55 14.97 -12.07
N LEU A 500 -5.15 13.88 -12.58
CA LEU A 500 -4.63 13.12 -13.72
C LEU A 500 -4.53 13.99 -14.97
N GLU A 501 -5.58 14.75 -15.29
CA GLU A 501 -5.62 15.65 -16.45
C GLU A 501 -4.52 16.70 -16.36
N LYS A 502 -4.36 17.35 -15.19
CA LYS A 502 -3.28 18.31 -14.93
C LYS A 502 -1.88 17.69 -15.07
N LEU A 503 -1.69 16.48 -14.60
CA LEU A 503 -0.41 15.76 -14.72
C LEU A 503 -0.11 15.35 -16.16
N ASN A 504 -1.13 15.09 -16.97
CA ASN A 504 -0.99 14.67 -18.36
C ASN A 504 -0.98 15.86 -19.36
N ASP A 505 -1.19 17.09 -18.90
CA ASP A 505 -1.15 18.28 -19.74
C ASP A 505 0.16 18.32 -20.58
N PRO A 506 0.08 18.52 -21.92
CA PRO A 506 1.25 18.67 -22.77
C PRO A 506 2.25 19.74 -22.34
N LYS A 507 1.78 20.76 -21.62
CA LYS A 507 2.61 21.85 -21.08
C LYS A 507 3.37 21.47 -19.81
N ASN A 508 3.01 20.36 -19.16
CA ASN A 508 3.68 19.90 -17.94
C ASN A 508 5.04 19.29 -18.30
N ARG A 509 6.13 19.99 -17.98
CA ARG A 509 7.52 19.52 -18.23
C ARG A 509 7.93 18.38 -17.32
N ASN A 510 7.24 18.17 -16.20
CA ASN A 510 7.53 17.15 -15.19
C ASN A 510 6.50 16.01 -15.22
N LYS A 511 6.19 15.50 -16.42
CA LYS A 511 5.23 14.38 -16.54
C LYS A 511 5.72 13.17 -15.75
N PRO A 512 4.90 12.63 -14.84
CA PRO A 512 5.26 11.39 -14.17
C PRO A 512 5.29 10.23 -15.17
N HIS A 513 6.13 9.25 -14.90
CA HIS A 513 6.21 8.03 -15.71
C HIS A 513 4.84 7.31 -15.71
N PRO A 514 4.33 6.81 -16.86
CA PRO A 514 3.02 6.13 -16.93
C PRO A 514 2.82 5.02 -15.90
N GLY A 515 3.88 4.26 -15.59
CA GLY A 515 3.85 3.23 -14.55
C GLY A 515 3.50 3.77 -13.16
N LYS A 516 3.93 5.01 -12.83
CA LYS A 516 3.60 5.66 -11.56
C LYS A 516 2.13 6.09 -11.51
N LEU A 517 1.61 6.61 -12.63
CA LEU A 517 0.17 6.93 -12.74
C LEU A 517 -0.68 5.66 -12.65
N ASN A 518 -0.24 4.58 -13.28
CA ASN A 518 -0.91 3.28 -13.16
C ASN A 518 -0.97 2.79 -11.71
N GLU A 519 0.11 2.94 -10.94
CA GLU A 519 0.15 2.57 -9.53
C GLU A 519 -0.79 3.43 -8.68
N GLU A 520 -0.88 4.74 -8.93
CA GLU A 520 -1.80 5.63 -8.21
C GLU A 520 -3.28 5.25 -8.44
N ILE A 521 -3.66 4.92 -9.67
CA ILE A 521 -5.02 4.43 -9.97
C ILE A 521 -5.26 3.05 -9.34
N ASN A 522 -4.27 2.18 -9.39
CA ASN A 522 -4.35 0.89 -8.71
C ASN A 522 -4.56 1.04 -7.20
N LEU A 523 -3.92 2.02 -6.56
CA LEU A 523 -4.14 2.33 -5.13
C LEU A 523 -5.59 2.71 -4.86
N LEU A 524 -6.20 3.55 -5.69
CA LEU A 524 -7.61 3.91 -5.56
C LEU A 524 -8.52 2.70 -5.81
N TYR A 525 -8.24 1.89 -6.84
CA TYR A 525 -8.95 0.62 -7.10
C TYR A 525 -8.86 -0.35 -5.92
N VAL A 526 -7.66 -0.55 -5.37
CA VAL A 526 -7.49 -1.40 -4.19
C VAL A 526 -8.29 -0.86 -3.02
N ALA A 527 -8.28 0.45 -2.78
CA ALA A 527 -9.04 1.08 -1.70
C ALA A 527 -10.55 0.82 -1.86
N VAL A 528 -11.13 1.14 -3.02
CA VAL A 528 -12.55 0.92 -3.34
C VAL A 528 -12.96 -0.53 -3.14
N THR A 529 -12.13 -1.47 -3.60
CA THR A 529 -12.41 -2.91 -3.52
C THR A 529 -12.21 -3.51 -2.11
N ARG A 530 -11.86 -2.70 -1.09
CA ARG A 530 -11.86 -3.16 0.32
C ARG A 530 -13.25 -3.16 0.94
N ALA A 531 -14.20 -2.40 0.39
CA ALA A 531 -15.57 -2.35 0.88
C ALA A 531 -16.36 -3.62 0.55
N LYS A 532 -17.20 -4.04 1.49
CA LYS A 532 -18.22 -5.07 1.26
C LYS A 532 -19.58 -4.47 0.94
N LYS A 533 -19.98 -3.42 1.68
CA LYS A 533 -21.34 -2.88 1.65
C LYS A 533 -21.39 -1.42 1.19
N SER A 534 -20.58 -0.54 1.76
CA SER A 534 -20.68 0.89 1.46
C SER A 534 -19.34 1.60 1.43
N ILE A 535 -19.31 2.67 0.65
CA ILE A 535 -18.15 3.55 0.49
C ILE A 535 -18.57 4.98 0.73
N HIS A 536 -17.79 5.69 1.56
CA HIS A 536 -17.83 7.14 1.73
C HIS A 536 -16.60 7.73 1.05
N LEU A 537 -16.77 8.60 0.07
CA LEU A 537 -15.66 9.19 -0.68
C LEU A 537 -15.88 10.67 -0.95
N PRO A 538 -14.80 11.48 -1.01
CA PRO A 538 -14.85 12.85 -1.52
C PRO A 538 -15.42 12.91 -2.93
N GLU A 539 -16.16 13.97 -3.25
CA GLU A 539 -16.81 14.18 -4.55
C GLU A 539 -15.81 14.10 -5.72
N GLU A 540 -14.59 14.57 -5.53
CA GLU A 540 -13.53 14.55 -6.54
C GLU A 540 -13.05 13.14 -6.96
N PHE A 541 -13.38 12.09 -6.20
CA PHE A 541 -13.07 10.69 -6.55
C PHE A 541 -14.25 9.95 -7.17
N LEU A 542 -15.41 10.61 -7.26
CA LEU A 542 -16.56 10.05 -7.96
C LEU A 542 -16.41 10.36 -9.45
N PRO A 543 -16.40 9.36 -10.35
CA PRO A 543 -16.36 9.59 -11.78
C PRO A 543 -17.56 10.44 -12.25
N GLU A 544 -17.33 11.31 -13.23
CA GLU A 544 -18.36 12.19 -13.78
C GLU A 544 -19.54 11.37 -14.33
N GLY A 545 -20.76 11.75 -13.95
CA GLY A 545 -21.98 11.05 -14.39
C GLY A 545 -22.23 9.71 -13.68
N PHE A 546 -21.50 9.41 -12.59
CA PHE A 546 -21.78 8.20 -11.82
C PHE A 546 -23.19 8.25 -11.22
N PRO A 547 -24.04 7.20 -11.40
CA PRO A 547 -25.41 7.22 -10.93
C PRO A 547 -25.51 7.16 -9.39
N ASP A 548 -26.56 7.75 -8.84
CA ASP A 548 -26.86 7.66 -7.42
C ASP A 548 -26.96 6.19 -6.97
N SER A 549 -26.39 5.90 -5.81
CA SER A 549 -26.32 4.56 -5.24
C SER A 549 -26.51 4.60 -3.73
N PRO A 550 -27.31 3.67 -3.17
CA PRO A 550 -27.47 3.56 -1.71
C PRO A 550 -26.18 3.04 -1.01
N HIS A 551 -25.19 2.59 -1.77
CA HIS A 551 -23.94 2.04 -1.25
C HIS A 551 -22.74 2.97 -1.42
N ILE A 552 -22.90 4.09 -2.17
CA ILE A 552 -21.84 5.04 -2.44
C ILE A 552 -22.27 6.42 -1.96
N HIS A 553 -21.60 6.90 -0.92
CA HIS A 553 -21.94 8.15 -0.23
C HIS A 553 -20.88 9.20 -0.52
N VAL A 554 -21.30 10.29 -1.17
CA VAL A 554 -20.41 11.42 -1.47
C VAL A 554 -20.29 12.31 -0.25
N MET A 555 -19.06 12.54 0.18
CA MET A 555 -18.74 13.49 1.24
C MET A 555 -18.49 14.87 0.60
N ARG A 556 -19.44 15.78 0.75
CA ARG A 556 -19.27 17.18 0.35
C ARG A 556 -18.61 17.95 1.49
N ASN A 557 -17.63 18.77 1.18
CA ASN A 557 -17.03 19.65 2.17
C ASN A 557 -18.10 20.63 2.67
N ALA A 558 -18.40 20.59 3.96
CA ALA A 558 -19.39 21.46 4.59
C ALA A 558 -19.11 22.98 4.39
N ILE A 559 -17.89 23.33 3.98
CA ILE A 559 -17.48 24.68 3.62
C ILE A 559 -18.10 25.09 2.27
N ALA A 560 -18.18 24.17 1.30
CA ALA A 560 -18.80 24.44 -0.02
C ALA A 560 -20.34 24.57 0.06
N GLU A 561 -20.98 23.83 1.01
CA GLU A 561 -22.45 23.95 1.18
C GLU A 561 -22.86 25.26 1.83
N LYS A 562 -22.05 25.84 2.71
CA LYS A 562 -22.32 27.18 3.23
C LYS A 562 -22.18 28.25 2.16
N ASP A 563 -21.18 28.13 1.30
CA ASP A 563 -20.99 29.08 0.18
C ASP A 563 -22.09 28.88 -0.91
N ALA A 564 -22.54 27.64 -1.17
CA ALA A 564 -23.61 27.34 -2.12
C ALA A 564 -25.02 27.72 -1.59
N THR A 565 -25.29 27.52 -0.29
CA THR A 565 -26.55 27.96 0.34
C THR A 565 -26.62 29.47 0.51
N ASP A 566 -25.49 30.13 0.76
CA ASP A 566 -25.42 31.59 0.77
C ASP A 566 -25.48 32.17 -0.65
N ALA A 567 -24.92 31.51 -1.66
CA ALA A 567 -25.07 31.88 -3.07
C ALA A 567 -26.53 31.68 -3.57
N SER A 568 -27.19 30.58 -3.18
CA SER A 568 -28.58 30.29 -3.52
C SER A 568 -29.57 31.22 -2.81
N ARG A 569 -29.30 31.62 -1.57
CA ARG A 569 -30.07 32.63 -0.84
C ARG A 569 -29.87 34.03 -1.41
N ASN A 570 -28.68 34.33 -1.91
CA ASN A 570 -28.40 35.63 -2.58
C ASN A 570 -29.04 35.69 -3.98
N HIS A 571 -29.22 34.57 -4.70
CA HIS A 571 -29.89 34.56 -6.00
C HIS A 571 -31.42 34.69 -5.93
N GLN A 572 -32.06 34.28 -4.83
CA GLN A 572 -33.51 34.50 -4.64
C GLN A 572 -33.88 35.86 -4.06
N GLN A 573 -32.90 36.64 -3.56
CA GLN A 573 -33.12 38.02 -3.07
C GLN A 573 -32.64 39.12 -4.01
N SER A 574 -32.13 38.80 -5.20
CA SER A 574 -31.57 39.76 -6.15
C SER A 574 -32.60 40.40 -7.10
N HIS A 575 -33.91 40.16 -6.88
CA HIS A 575 -34.95 40.83 -7.70
C HIS A 575 -35.68 41.98 -7.00
N GLU A 576 -35.12 42.58 -5.92
CA GLU A 576 -35.56 43.89 -5.46
C GLU A 576 -34.44 44.60 -4.70
N LYS A 577 -34.07 45.77 -5.24
CA LYS A 577 -33.19 46.84 -4.70
C LYS A 577 -31.72 46.81 -5.09
N GLU A 578 -31.44 47.43 -6.25
CA GLU A 578 -30.23 48.21 -6.45
C GLU A 578 -30.14 49.29 -5.37
N LYS A 579 -29.36 49.01 -4.29
CA LYS A 579 -28.82 50.07 -3.45
C LYS A 579 -27.43 50.39 -3.96
N ALA A 580 -27.29 51.56 -4.57
CA ALA A 580 -26.01 52.17 -4.85
C ALA A 580 -25.16 52.18 -3.58
N TYR A 581 -24.04 51.47 -3.61
CA TYR A 581 -23.09 51.40 -2.50
C TYR A 581 -22.25 52.67 -2.49
N ASP A 582 -22.58 53.60 -1.57
CA ASP A 582 -21.84 54.84 -1.41
C ASP A 582 -20.56 54.61 -0.59
N VAL A 583 -19.42 54.55 -1.26
CA VAL A 583 -18.09 54.32 -0.68
C VAL A 583 -17.71 55.44 0.31
N GLU A 584 -18.20 56.67 0.14
CA GLU A 584 -17.95 57.81 1.02
C GLU A 584 -18.68 57.65 2.37
N GLN A 585 -19.91 57.12 2.37
CA GLN A 585 -20.64 56.82 3.60
C GLN A 585 -19.99 55.70 4.41
N VAL A 586 -19.34 54.71 3.76
CA VAL A 586 -18.61 53.65 4.47
C VAL A 586 -17.30 54.21 5.05
N ARG A 587 -16.59 55.08 4.33
CA ARG A 587 -15.35 55.72 4.82
C ARG A 587 -15.58 56.72 5.96
N SER A 588 -16.74 57.31 6.09
CA SER A 588 -17.07 58.16 7.25
C SER A 588 -17.12 57.40 8.58
N LYS A 589 -17.38 56.08 8.52
CA LYS A 589 -17.40 55.17 9.69
C LYS A 589 -16.13 54.32 9.83
N HIS A 590 -15.43 54.10 8.74
CA HIS A 590 -14.20 53.26 8.63
C HIS A 590 -13.21 53.96 7.71
N SER A 591 -12.29 54.74 8.25
CA SER A 591 -11.40 55.66 7.54
C SER A 591 -10.55 55.01 6.43
N ASP A 592 -10.21 53.75 6.62
CA ASP A 592 -9.34 52.98 5.73
C ASP A 592 -10.08 51.89 4.95
N ALA A 593 -11.42 51.92 4.93
CA ALA A 593 -12.22 51.01 4.13
C ALA A 593 -11.87 51.15 2.63
N TYR A 594 -11.65 50.00 1.97
CA TYR A 594 -11.25 49.83 0.55
C TYR A 594 -9.87 50.40 0.17
N LYS A 595 -9.03 50.83 1.11
CA LYS A 595 -7.63 51.11 0.82
C LYS A 595 -6.85 49.79 0.63
N PRO A 596 -5.78 49.78 -0.20
CA PRO A 596 -4.93 48.59 -0.32
C PRO A 596 -4.32 48.14 1.03
N TRP A 597 -4.08 46.89 1.19
CA TRP A 597 -3.27 46.32 2.28
C TRP A 597 -1.80 46.40 1.87
N THR A 598 -0.93 46.79 2.79
CA THR A 598 0.52 46.77 2.60
C THR A 598 1.11 45.57 3.37
N PRO A 599 2.33 45.13 3.05
CA PRO A 599 3.00 44.04 3.79
C PRO A 599 3.10 44.34 5.29
N GLU A 600 3.37 45.59 5.68
CA GLU A 600 3.49 46.00 7.08
C GLU A 600 2.15 45.91 7.82
N LEU A 601 1.03 46.27 7.17
CA LEU A 601 -0.32 46.10 7.74
C LEU A 601 -0.74 44.62 7.82
N ASP A 602 -0.21 43.76 6.96
CA ASP A 602 -0.42 42.32 7.01
C ASP A 602 0.35 41.66 8.18
N ASP A 603 1.57 42.08 8.38
CA ASP A 603 2.40 41.63 9.51
C ASP A 603 1.78 42.05 10.85
N GLU A 604 1.32 43.32 10.94
CA GLU A 604 0.65 43.86 12.13
C GLU A 604 -0.69 43.18 12.39
N LEU A 605 -1.50 42.89 11.35
CA LEU A 605 -2.73 42.10 11.49
C LEU A 605 -2.45 40.69 11.96
N THR A 606 -1.39 40.09 11.45
CA THR A 606 -0.98 38.73 11.85
C THR A 606 -0.59 38.69 13.33
N VAL A 607 0.22 39.63 13.81
CA VAL A 607 0.61 39.74 15.22
C VAL A 607 -0.62 39.91 16.13
N LEU A 608 -1.47 40.86 15.83
CA LEU A 608 -2.66 41.15 16.66
C LEU A 608 -3.67 39.97 16.63
N TYR A 609 -3.78 39.27 15.52
CA TYR A 609 -4.61 38.09 15.41
C TYR A 609 -4.05 36.95 16.29
N CYS A 610 -2.74 36.71 16.26
CA CYS A 610 -2.07 35.71 17.10
C CYS A 610 -2.13 36.03 18.61
N GLU A 611 -2.22 37.32 18.96
CA GLU A 611 -2.44 37.78 20.33
C GLU A 611 -3.91 37.60 20.80
N GLY A 612 -4.79 37.13 19.93
CA GLY A 612 -6.20 36.86 20.26
C GLY A 612 -7.07 38.12 20.30
N VAL A 613 -6.65 39.21 19.62
CA VAL A 613 -7.43 40.47 19.57
C VAL A 613 -8.72 40.25 18.80
N HIS A 614 -9.84 40.59 19.43
CA HIS A 614 -11.15 40.40 18.81
C HIS A 614 -11.34 41.21 17.52
N VAL A 615 -12.01 40.62 16.51
CA VAL A 615 -12.27 41.24 15.19
C VAL A 615 -12.86 42.65 15.34
N LYS A 616 -13.66 42.91 16.37
CA LYS A 616 -14.22 44.25 16.63
C LYS A 616 -13.14 45.28 16.96
N ASP A 617 -12.08 44.88 17.64
CA ASP A 617 -10.98 45.76 18.01
C ASP A 617 -9.98 45.91 16.84
N LEU A 618 -9.77 44.86 16.06
CA LEU A 618 -9.05 44.90 14.79
C LEU A 618 -9.72 45.87 13.80
N MET A 619 -11.07 45.89 13.73
CA MET A 619 -11.79 46.88 12.90
C MET A 619 -11.49 48.32 13.30
N LYS A 620 -11.43 48.60 14.62
CA LYS A 620 -11.10 49.94 15.13
C LYS A 620 -9.63 50.29 14.85
N HIS A 621 -8.75 49.37 15.11
CA HIS A 621 -7.30 49.54 14.94
C HIS A 621 -6.94 49.85 13.49
N PHE A 622 -7.44 49.07 12.54
CA PHE A 622 -7.14 49.24 11.11
C PHE A 622 -8.11 50.17 10.38
N GLY A 623 -9.09 50.77 11.06
CA GLY A 623 -10.08 51.65 10.42
C GLY A 623 -10.87 50.99 9.28
N ARG A 624 -11.07 49.66 9.34
CA ARG A 624 -11.65 48.85 8.25
C ARG A 624 -12.95 48.20 8.65
N THR A 625 -13.76 47.83 7.67
CA THR A 625 -15.02 47.12 7.90
C THR A 625 -14.74 45.69 8.38
N ARG A 626 -15.72 45.11 9.09
CA ARG A 626 -15.65 43.68 9.54
C ARG A 626 -15.37 42.74 8.36
N GLY A 627 -16.04 42.95 7.22
CA GLY A 627 -15.82 42.17 6.02
C GLY A 627 -14.39 42.33 5.46
N GLY A 628 -13.83 43.54 5.49
CA GLY A 628 -12.45 43.80 5.06
C GLY A 628 -11.40 43.15 5.94
N ILE A 629 -11.59 43.14 7.27
CA ILE A 629 -10.70 42.44 8.21
C ILE A 629 -10.78 40.93 8.01
N LEU A 630 -11.99 40.34 8.02
CA LEU A 630 -12.18 38.90 7.86
C LEU A 630 -11.69 38.36 6.51
N ALA A 631 -11.93 39.12 5.43
CA ALA A 631 -11.42 38.77 4.11
C ALA A 631 -9.88 38.78 4.06
N ARG A 632 -9.22 39.70 4.81
CA ARG A 632 -7.76 39.74 4.88
C ARG A 632 -7.17 38.65 5.75
N ILE A 633 -7.78 38.40 6.91
CA ILE A 633 -7.44 37.25 7.78
C ILE A 633 -7.49 35.95 6.97
N LYS A 634 -8.59 35.73 6.20
CA LYS A 634 -8.72 34.55 5.31
C LYS A 634 -7.66 34.53 4.20
N LYS A 635 -7.35 35.68 3.60
CA LYS A 635 -6.33 35.79 2.53
C LYS A 635 -4.91 35.53 3.03
N LEU A 636 -4.64 35.84 4.28
CA LEU A 636 -3.38 35.57 4.96
C LEU A 636 -3.36 34.19 5.62
N GLU A 637 -4.46 33.41 5.48
CA GLU A 637 -4.60 32.06 6.03
C GLU A 637 -4.37 31.98 7.55
N LEU A 638 -4.64 33.10 8.27
CA LEU A 638 -4.34 33.17 9.70
C LEU A 638 -5.11 32.17 10.57
N PRO A 639 -6.40 31.83 10.31
CA PRO A 639 -7.10 30.78 11.05
C PRO A 639 -6.49 29.39 10.82
N GLU A 640 -5.92 29.16 9.63
CA GLU A 640 -5.28 27.91 9.26
C GLU A 640 -3.85 27.81 9.84
N LEU A 641 -3.24 28.95 10.11
CA LEU A 641 -1.87 29.05 10.63
C LEU A 641 -1.83 29.15 12.17
N TYR A 642 -2.88 29.70 12.83
CA TYR A 642 -2.81 30.10 14.23
C TYR A 642 -4.03 29.73 15.09
N ASP A 643 -5.17 29.24 14.54
CA ASP A 643 -6.29 28.64 15.25
C ASP A 643 -6.22 27.10 15.24
#